data_6455439af90ab751cc4d270e8b18be6e
#
_entry.id   6455439af90ab751cc4d270e8b18be6e
#
_cell.length_a   1.000
_cell.length_b   1.000
_cell.length_c   1.000
_cell.angle_alpha   90.00
_cell.angle_beta   90.00
_cell.angle_gamma   90.00
#
_symmetry.space_group_name_H-M   'P 1'
#
loop_
_entity.id
_entity.type
_entity.pdbx_description
1 polymer ?
#
loop_
_entity_poly.entity_id
_entity_poly.type
_entity_poly.pdbx_seq_one_letter_code
_entity_poly.pdbx_strand_id
1 'polypeptide(L)'
;MERGQGRRKGRPLATFALWRLLAVVLALLLCACSQEVMGPHGRKPMLLSGTERPDRAPGSLLRADPGYIQWLERQSMLGNADDLAAEVSGSERLWGNSGSNDRLPLLLDAAPCWLEVNPHTLRGKATAMQSLARSGTLEAFRRMGFSGLYLSPSQEQGALWHNQLRPDFGTGTTSLAFDARSGDDEQFARLNARAATSGFQLGGSLPPAATGLGPDFFLQARHASRFSGLYAMMEAPSSLWSTLPASPQEWECLPLNARQCRALTDKGLLPPALLRDSLPWATPGGWAVTGEVRGADGKPRRWLYRYAGNVLRPVLLWQDPSGQARRVLSAAVIRHTGLQQQTLAGLHLEAIMGLDVPPDGGAPSPRDQLAPGLEALDALAREIHRYGGWAMQADILPPSLTPLIQRAPVDLTRDTVTSPAAEYALLTGDAAPLASLLRQSMNSGVRQEGLARGLHQWRGVDWRPLRDLPGGEALFQRACRLAGLHDDEYFWPTTPAGLAREALGRKPDAVPARDRRDAELEEACLLLLAWRVGLPGLAFVSPQELQGALPLPKSTPGTAASAGLVPLLEPETAAGEVEPAPLAFGPLSEELRLPRSPASIMARLLHARAVSGVARGRLLRVVSGPAGTLATVTRLPDGSCWVLAANFGSDSATLRIPLPVSGAAQDIVEQTSLAVRGGLTVTLNGRSARHYLVGAAASPKEPS
;
A
#
# COMPACT_ATOMS: atom_id res chain seq x y z
N MET A 1 -61.57 49.97 -39.28
CA MET A 1 -62.37 49.84 -38.07
C MET A 1 -61.58 48.99 -37.11
N GLU A 2 -61.14 49.65 -36.21
CA GLU A 2 -60.98 49.70 -34.75
C GLU A 2 -59.81 48.90 -34.25
N ARG A 3 -58.73 49.53 -33.87
CA ARG A 3 -58.34 50.11 -32.57
C ARG A 3 -58.38 49.08 -31.41
N GLY A 4 -57.26 48.79 -30.86
CA GLY A 4 -57.11 48.12 -29.57
C GLY A 4 -55.67 48.27 -29.03
N GLN A 5 -55.56 49.19 -28.14
CA GLN A 5 -54.33 49.69 -27.46
C GLN A 5 -53.52 48.69 -26.71
N GLY A 6 -52.22 48.96 -26.65
CA GLY A 6 -51.23 48.29 -25.88
C GLY A 6 -51.34 48.43 -24.37
N ARG A 7 -50.72 47.50 -23.67
CA ARG A 7 -50.21 47.64 -22.30
C ARG A 7 -48.82 47.06 -22.19
N ARG A 8 -47.83 47.92 -22.11
CA ARG A 8 -46.51 47.63 -21.56
C ARG A 8 -46.67 47.21 -20.10
N LYS A 9 -46.30 45.99 -19.75
CA LYS A 9 -46.09 45.61 -18.35
C LYS A 9 -44.60 45.64 -18.05
N GLY A 10 -44.28 46.50 -17.07
CA GLY A 10 -42.94 46.68 -16.54
C GLY A 10 -42.41 45.37 -15.91
N ARG A 11 -41.13 45.11 -16.14
CA ARG A 11 -40.39 44.07 -15.48
C ARG A 11 -40.09 44.51 -14.03
N PRO A 12 -40.23 43.65 -13.03
CA PRO A 12 -39.88 43.99 -11.66
C PRO A 12 -38.35 43.89 -11.48
N LEU A 13 -37.71 45.04 -11.31
CA LEU A 13 -36.28 45.19 -10.90
C LEU A 13 -35.99 44.60 -9.48
N ALA A 14 -37.03 44.19 -8.76
CA ALA A 14 -36.91 43.72 -7.39
C ALA A 14 -36.37 42.27 -7.25
N THR A 15 -36.50 41.43 -8.27
CA THR A 15 -36.01 40.02 -8.22
C THR A 15 -34.50 39.88 -8.38
N PHE A 16 -33.86 40.76 -9.11
CA PHE A 16 -32.41 40.73 -9.28
C PHE A 16 -31.61 41.19 -8.03
N ALA A 17 -32.21 42.14 -7.26
CA ALA A 17 -31.61 42.60 -6.01
C ALA A 17 -31.70 41.50 -4.92
N LEU A 18 -32.79 40.75 -4.89
CA LEU A 18 -32.99 39.68 -3.90
C LEU A 18 -31.99 38.52 -4.12
N TRP A 19 -31.74 38.14 -5.39
CA TRP A 19 -30.78 37.10 -5.72
C TRP A 19 -29.33 37.48 -5.41
N ARG A 20 -28.97 38.76 -5.60
CA ARG A 20 -27.66 39.25 -5.20
C ARG A 20 -27.50 39.32 -3.68
N LEU A 21 -28.54 39.68 -2.96
CA LEU A 21 -28.51 39.67 -1.48
C LEU A 21 -28.41 38.26 -0.95
N LEU A 22 -29.13 37.30 -1.54
CA LEU A 22 -29.08 35.87 -1.17
C LEU A 22 -27.69 35.28 -1.46
N ALA A 23 -27.09 35.63 -2.61
CA ALA A 23 -25.73 35.18 -2.97
C ALA A 23 -24.65 35.74 -2.04
N VAL A 24 -24.79 37.01 -1.62
CA VAL A 24 -23.87 37.65 -0.66
C VAL A 24 -24.06 37.06 0.74
N VAL A 25 -25.29 36.78 1.18
CA VAL A 25 -25.59 36.14 2.45
C VAL A 25 -25.10 34.69 2.44
N LEU A 26 -25.26 33.97 1.34
CA LEU A 26 -24.73 32.60 1.19
C LEU A 26 -23.19 32.59 1.17
N ALA A 27 -22.56 33.55 0.52
CA ALA A 27 -21.10 33.72 0.52
C ALA A 27 -20.58 34.12 1.91
N LEU A 28 -21.30 34.98 2.64
CA LEU A 28 -20.95 35.33 4.02
C LEU A 28 -21.21 34.16 4.99
N LEU A 29 -22.23 33.34 4.78
CA LEU A 29 -22.45 32.10 5.53
C LEU A 29 -21.38 31.05 5.21
N LEU A 30 -20.93 30.93 3.97
CA LEU A 30 -19.81 30.07 3.57
C LEU A 30 -18.46 30.57 4.11
N CYS A 31 -18.25 31.89 4.19
CA CYS A 31 -17.09 32.47 4.86
C CYS A 31 -17.16 32.37 6.39
N ALA A 32 -18.34 32.39 6.98
CA ALA A 32 -18.52 32.18 8.43
C ALA A 32 -18.33 30.72 8.86
N CYS A 33 -18.51 29.77 7.91
CA CYS A 33 -18.18 28.35 8.14
C CYS A 33 -16.68 28.04 8.02
N SER A 34 -15.84 29.01 7.64
CA SER A 34 -14.39 28.90 7.69
C SER A 34 -13.79 29.50 8.98
N GLN A 35 -14.60 29.76 9.99
CA GLN A 35 -14.07 30.00 11.33
C GLN A 35 -13.42 28.70 11.80
N GLU A 36 -12.12 28.77 12.05
CA GLU A 36 -11.34 27.77 12.77
C GLU A 36 -12.21 27.22 13.92
N VAL A 37 -12.54 25.94 13.84
CA VAL A 37 -13.18 25.23 14.94
C VAL A 37 -12.12 25.17 16.05
N MET A 38 -12.12 26.17 16.90
CA MET A 38 -11.41 26.09 18.15
C MET A 38 -12.09 25.02 18.98
N GLY A 39 -11.37 23.93 19.27
CA GLY A 39 -11.83 22.91 20.20
C GLY A 39 -12.23 23.53 21.54
N PRO A 40 -13.03 22.82 22.36
CA PRO A 40 -13.63 23.37 23.59
C PRO A 40 -12.66 23.91 24.62
N HIS A 41 -11.36 23.82 24.42
CA HIS A 41 -10.31 24.31 25.33
C HIS A 41 -9.41 25.41 24.76
N GLY A 42 -9.77 26.02 23.63
CA GLY A 42 -9.03 27.17 23.08
C GLY A 42 -7.57 26.87 22.69
N ARG A 43 -7.18 25.61 22.59
CA ARG A 43 -5.86 25.20 22.10
C ARG A 43 -5.92 25.08 20.57
N LYS A 44 -4.99 25.74 19.87
CA LYS A 44 -4.76 25.48 18.45
C LYS A 44 -4.52 23.96 18.30
N PRO A 45 -5.03 23.32 17.23
CA PRO A 45 -4.69 21.93 16.95
C PRO A 45 -3.18 21.81 16.97
N MET A 46 -2.67 20.85 17.76
CA MET A 46 -1.24 20.64 17.90
C MET A 46 -0.73 20.12 16.57
N LEU A 47 -0.17 21.02 15.76
CA LEU A 47 0.53 20.64 14.53
C LEU A 47 1.66 19.68 14.95
N LEU A 48 1.53 18.42 14.60
CA LEU A 48 2.58 17.43 14.79
C LEU A 48 3.75 17.64 13.81
N SER A 49 3.66 18.71 12.99
CA SER A 49 4.67 19.07 12.01
C SER A 49 5.90 19.67 12.69
N GLY A 50 7.03 19.01 12.49
CA GLY A 50 8.34 19.62 12.39
C GLY A 50 8.74 20.57 13.53
N THR A 51 8.42 20.26 14.79
CA THR A 51 9.07 20.98 15.87
C THR A 51 10.55 20.64 15.81
N GLU A 52 11.36 21.67 15.70
CA GLU A 52 12.82 21.60 15.65
C GLU A 52 13.33 20.49 16.56
N ARG A 53 13.94 19.51 15.94
CA ARG A 53 14.67 18.47 16.66
C ARG A 53 15.70 19.19 17.51
N PRO A 54 15.82 18.93 18.83
CA PRO A 54 16.85 19.56 19.61
C PRO A 54 18.20 19.38 18.93
N ASP A 55 18.93 20.45 18.67
CA ASP A 55 20.22 20.47 17.93
C ASP A 55 21.29 19.55 18.50
N ARG A 56 21.06 18.94 19.64
CA ARG A 56 21.93 17.96 20.27
C ARG A 56 21.22 16.62 20.31
N ALA A 57 21.70 15.69 19.47
CA ALA A 57 21.60 14.30 19.84
C ALA A 57 22.10 14.16 21.30
N PRO A 58 21.33 13.55 22.21
CA PRO A 58 21.78 13.43 23.60
C PRO A 58 23.11 12.70 23.57
N GLY A 59 24.12 13.26 24.18
CA GLY A 59 25.47 12.66 24.26
C GLY A 59 25.46 11.31 24.98
N SER A 60 24.35 11.02 25.65
CA SER A 60 24.03 9.71 26.24
C SER A 60 22.55 9.63 26.52
N LEU A 61 21.86 8.63 25.99
CA LEU A 61 20.48 8.32 26.34
C LEU A 61 20.31 7.89 27.83
N LEU A 62 21.40 7.47 28.46
CA LEU A 62 21.44 7.24 29.93
C LEU A 62 21.18 8.50 30.74
N ARG A 63 21.49 9.67 30.19
CA ARG A 63 21.33 10.97 30.82
C ARG A 63 20.42 11.88 30.03
N ALA A 64 19.35 11.34 29.48
CA ALA A 64 18.41 12.14 28.70
C ALA A 64 17.92 13.33 29.50
N ASP A 65 18.18 14.53 29.01
CA ASP A 65 17.71 15.79 29.55
C ASP A 65 16.17 15.81 29.68
N PRO A 66 15.59 16.39 30.69
CA PRO A 66 14.13 16.54 30.83
C PRO A 66 13.46 17.16 29.60
N GLY A 67 14.11 18.14 28.95
CA GLY A 67 13.62 18.72 27.71
C GLY A 67 13.54 17.72 26.54
N TYR A 68 14.51 16.82 26.47
CA TYR A 68 14.49 15.73 25.48
C TYR A 68 13.38 14.72 25.77
N ILE A 69 13.16 14.35 27.02
CA ILE A 69 12.04 13.47 27.40
C ILE A 69 10.70 14.09 27.02
N GLN A 70 10.48 15.39 27.31
CA GLN A 70 9.28 16.09 26.90
C GLN A 70 9.11 16.14 25.38
N TRP A 71 10.22 16.28 24.65
CA TRP A 71 10.18 16.20 23.20
C TRP A 71 9.77 14.79 22.73
N LEU A 72 10.33 13.71 23.30
CA LEU A 72 9.93 12.33 23.01
C LEU A 72 8.45 12.09 23.30
N GLU A 73 7.93 12.57 24.43
CA GLU A 73 6.51 12.45 24.77
C GLU A 73 5.61 13.15 23.76
N ARG A 74 6.04 14.29 23.24
CA ARG A 74 5.30 15.01 22.17
C ARG A 74 5.37 14.31 20.81
N GLN A 75 6.47 13.61 20.50
CA GLN A 75 6.61 12.82 19.26
C GLN A 75 6.00 11.42 19.37
N SER A 76 5.72 10.96 20.56
CA SER A 76 5.16 9.64 20.84
C SER A 76 3.77 9.47 20.23
N MET A 77 3.55 8.36 19.54
CA MET A 77 2.23 8.00 19.01
C MET A 77 1.21 7.81 20.12
N LEU A 78 1.59 7.13 21.22
CA LEU A 78 0.73 6.92 22.38
C LEU A 78 0.54 8.23 23.16
N GLY A 79 1.58 9.06 23.24
CA GLY A 79 1.51 10.38 23.87
C GLY A 79 0.42 11.26 23.25
N ASN A 80 0.28 11.21 21.94
CA ASN A 80 -0.69 12.00 21.19
C ASN A 80 -2.07 11.34 21.07
N ALA A 81 -2.23 10.06 21.44
CA ALA A 81 -3.46 9.33 21.23
C ALA A 81 -4.68 9.94 21.93
N ASP A 82 -4.51 10.44 23.15
CA ASP A 82 -5.59 11.06 23.91
C ASP A 82 -6.00 12.43 23.34
N ASP A 83 -5.04 13.21 22.89
CA ASP A 83 -5.29 14.52 22.28
C ASP A 83 -6.04 14.35 20.96
N LEU A 84 -5.64 13.40 20.11
CA LEU A 84 -6.34 13.07 18.87
C LEU A 84 -7.77 12.54 19.12
N ALA A 85 -7.95 11.69 20.12
CA ALA A 85 -9.27 11.20 20.50
C ALA A 85 -10.17 12.33 21.02
N ALA A 86 -9.62 13.26 21.79
CA ALA A 86 -10.37 14.43 22.28
C ALA A 86 -10.76 15.38 21.15
N GLU A 87 -9.90 15.57 20.14
CA GLU A 87 -10.16 16.44 18.99
C GLU A 87 -11.38 15.99 18.18
N VAL A 88 -11.57 14.69 18.00
CA VAL A 88 -12.73 14.14 17.27
C VAL A 88 -13.94 13.87 18.14
N SER A 89 -13.80 13.99 19.45
CA SER A 89 -14.90 13.76 20.42
C SER A 89 -16.03 14.75 20.19
N GLY A 90 -17.24 14.24 20.05
CA GLY A 90 -18.45 15.05 19.74
C GLY A 90 -18.62 15.41 18.26
N SER A 91 -17.75 14.93 17.37
CA SER A 91 -17.90 15.12 15.94
C SER A 91 -19.16 14.37 15.42
N GLU A 92 -20.04 15.08 14.68
CA GLU A 92 -21.20 14.47 14.03
C GLU A 92 -20.83 13.34 13.07
N ARG A 93 -19.64 13.37 12.50
CA ARG A 93 -19.11 12.32 11.60
C ARG A 93 -19.04 10.95 12.26
N LEU A 94 -18.78 10.89 13.58
CA LEU A 94 -18.76 9.62 14.33
C LEU A 94 -20.12 8.94 14.41
N TRP A 95 -21.20 9.71 14.33
CA TRP A 95 -22.56 9.23 14.54
C TRP A 95 -23.33 9.00 13.23
N GLY A 96 -22.87 9.61 12.13
CA GLY A 96 -23.54 9.58 10.83
C GLY A 96 -23.24 8.34 9.98
N ASN A 97 -22.16 7.61 10.26
CA ASN A 97 -21.77 6.45 9.47
C ASN A 97 -22.07 5.15 10.23
N SER A 98 -23.12 4.46 9.81
CA SER A 98 -23.37 3.08 10.22
C SER A 98 -22.33 2.19 9.55
N GLY A 99 -21.34 1.65 10.19
CA GLY A 99 -20.27 0.82 9.64
C GLY A 99 -20.68 -0.37 8.75
N SER A 100 -21.52 -0.11 7.75
CA SER A 100 -22.07 -1.07 6.79
C SER A 100 -21.02 -1.48 5.77
N ASN A 101 -20.90 -2.78 5.54
CA ASN A 101 -19.93 -3.41 4.63
C ASN A 101 -20.26 -3.26 3.13
N ASP A 102 -21.39 -2.63 2.76
CA ASP A 102 -21.83 -2.51 1.36
C ASP A 102 -21.21 -1.32 0.61
N ARG A 103 -20.07 -0.80 1.10
CA ARG A 103 -19.44 0.42 0.55
C ARG A 103 -18.44 0.14 -0.55
N LEU A 104 -17.93 -1.10 -0.67
CA LEU A 104 -16.93 -1.46 -1.67
C LEU A 104 -17.34 -1.08 -3.11
N PRO A 105 -18.59 -1.32 -3.57
CA PRO A 105 -19.00 -0.90 -4.91
C PRO A 105 -18.81 0.59 -5.16
N LEU A 106 -19.06 1.44 -4.16
CA LEU A 106 -18.87 2.89 -4.27
C LEU A 106 -17.41 3.27 -4.47
N LEU A 107 -16.48 2.60 -3.78
CA LEU A 107 -15.05 2.81 -3.95
C LEU A 107 -14.60 2.38 -5.36
N LEU A 108 -15.03 1.20 -5.81
CA LEU A 108 -14.70 0.65 -7.12
C LEU A 108 -15.22 1.49 -8.29
N ASP A 109 -16.34 2.18 -8.10
CA ASP A 109 -16.89 3.13 -9.07
C ASP A 109 -16.14 4.48 -9.01
N ALA A 110 -15.87 5.00 -7.82
CA ALA A 110 -15.25 6.31 -7.64
C ALA A 110 -13.74 6.29 -7.99
N ALA A 111 -13.04 5.23 -7.60
CA ALA A 111 -11.58 5.16 -7.74
C ALA A 111 -11.09 3.74 -8.07
N PRO A 112 -11.35 3.23 -9.30
CA PRO A 112 -10.90 1.89 -9.72
C PRO A 112 -9.38 1.78 -9.96
N CYS A 113 -8.69 2.92 -10.16
CA CYS A 113 -7.27 2.98 -10.49
C CYS A 113 -6.55 3.95 -9.55
N TRP A 114 -5.52 3.47 -8.87
CA TRP A 114 -4.74 4.19 -7.87
C TRP A 114 -3.30 4.39 -8.31
N LEU A 115 -2.82 5.63 -8.24
CA LEU A 115 -1.40 5.94 -8.33
C LEU A 115 -0.77 5.70 -6.96
N GLU A 116 0.11 4.72 -6.86
CA GLU A 116 0.88 4.45 -5.64
C GLU A 116 2.18 5.24 -5.66
N VAL A 117 2.38 6.12 -4.69
CA VAL A 117 3.56 6.97 -4.58
C VAL A 117 4.27 6.71 -3.25
N ASN A 118 5.55 6.36 -3.35
CA ASN A 118 6.43 6.36 -2.19
C ASN A 118 7.25 7.67 -2.19
N PRO A 119 7.11 8.51 -1.15
CA PRO A 119 7.81 9.79 -1.06
C PRO A 119 9.33 9.68 -1.14
N HIS A 120 9.90 8.59 -0.60
CA HIS A 120 11.35 8.38 -0.57
C HIS A 120 11.95 7.96 -1.91
N THR A 121 11.12 7.63 -2.90
CA THR A 121 11.54 7.23 -4.25
C THR A 121 11.27 8.30 -5.30
N LEU A 122 10.76 9.46 -4.91
CA LEU A 122 10.59 10.58 -5.82
C LEU A 122 11.87 11.40 -5.94
N ARG A 123 12.23 11.71 -7.18
CA ARG A 123 13.34 12.60 -7.53
C ARG A 123 12.90 14.04 -7.44
N GLY A 124 13.74 14.92 -6.90
CA GLY A 124 13.50 16.34 -6.82
C GLY A 124 13.73 16.92 -5.42
N LYS A 125 13.74 18.27 -5.35
CA LYS A 125 13.92 19.01 -4.08
C LYS A 125 12.60 19.20 -3.32
N ALA A 126 11.47 19.21 -4.04
CA ALA A 126 10.16 19.37 -3.43
C ALA A 126 9.73 18.09 -2.72
N THR A 127 8.92 18.23 -1.67
CA THR A 127 8.29 17.09 -1.02
C THR A 127 7.31 16.39 -1.98
N ALA A 128 6.94 15.13 -1.64
CA ALA A 128 5.96 14.41 -2.45
C ALA A 128 4.63 15.15 -2.54
N MET A 129 4.14 15.69 -1.42
CA MET A 129 2.88 16.44 -1.36
C MET A 129 2.95 17.73 -2.20
N GLN A 130 4.06 18.46 -2.14
CA GLN A 130 4.26 19.65 -2.97
C GLN A 130 4.29 19.29 -4.46
N SER A 131 4.97 18.22 -4.84
CA SER A 131 5.08 17.77 -6.23
C SER A 131 3.72 17.34 -6.79
N LEU A 132 2.93 16.61 -5.99
CA LEU A 132 1.60 16.14 -6.36
C LEU A 132 0.57 17.30 -6.42
N ALA A 133 0.69 18.29 -5.52
CA ALA A 133 -0.21 19.44 -5.49
C ALA A 133 0.09 20.50 -6.58
N ARG A 134 1.18 20.38 -7.34
CA ARG A 134 1.49 21.29 -8.45
C ARG A 134 0.36 21.29 -9.47
N SER A 135 0.11 22.47 -10.06
CA SER A 135 -0.90 22.61 -11.11
C SER A 135 -0.59 21.69 -12.30
N GLY A 136 -1.60 20.98 -12.76
CA GLY A 136 -1.51 20.05 -13.90
C GLY A 136 -1.06 18.63 -13.54
N THR A 137 -0.48 18.37 -12.34
CA THR A 137 0.03 17.04 -11.99
C THR A 137 -1.10 16.00 -11.85
N LEU A 138 -2.05 16.26 -10.97
CA LEU A 138 -3.19 15.33 -10.79
C LEU A 138 -4.07 15.26 -12.04
N GLU A 139 -4.22 16.36 -12.75
CA GLU A 139 -4.96 16.41 -14.02
C GLU A 139 -4.29 15.54 -15.12
N ALA A 140 -2.96 15.47 -15.14
CA ALA A 140 -2.24 14.57 -16.05
C ALA A 140 -2.52 13.11 -15.72
N PHE A 141 -2.43 12.73 -14.45
CA PHE A 141 -2.78 11.38 -14.00
C PHE A 141 -4.27 11.06 -14.18
N ARG A 142 -5.15 12.03 -13.98
CA ARG A 142 -6.59 11.87 -14.24
C ARG A 142 -6.85 11.52 -15.71
N ARG A 143 -6.18 12.20 -16.64
CA ARG A 143 -6.27 11.91 -18.08
C ARG A 143 -5.74 10.52 -18.43
N MET A 144 -4.81 9.98 -17.65
CA MET A 144 -4.37 8.59 -17.79
C MET A 144 -5.38 7.57 -17.24
N GLY A 145 -6.43 8.00 -16.53
CA GLY A 145 -7.44 7.11 -15.94
C GLY A 145 -7.26 6.85 -14.45
N PHE A 146 -6.30 7.49 -13.78
CA PHE A 146 -6.19 7.44 -12.33
C PHE A 146 -7.27 8.28 -11.64
N SER A 147 -7.78 7.77 -10.52
CA SER A 147 -8.79 8.44 -9.69
C SER A 147 -8.53 8.28 -8.19
N GLY A 148 -7.51 7.52 -7.82
CA GLY A 148 -7.01 7.42 -6.46
C GLY A 148 -5.51 7.73 -6.38
N LEU A 149 -5.09 8.28 -5.25
CA LEU A 149 -3.69 8.52 -4.90
C LEU A 149 -3.41 7.85 -3.56
N TYR A 150 -2.45 6.95 -3.53
CA TYR A 150 -2.03 6.21 -2.34
C TYR A 150 -0.60 6.59 -1.98
N LEU A 151 -0.43 7.29 -0.85
CA LEU A 151 0.86 7.70 -0.32
C LEU A 151 1.33 6.71 0.76
N SER A 152 2.41 5.97 0.50
CA SER A 152 2.90 4.98 1.44
C SER A 152 4.41 4.68 1.28
N PRO A 153 5.18 4.72 2.39
CA PRO A 153 4.83 5.27 3.70
C PRO A 153 4.84 6.80 3.70
N SER A 154 4.01 7.44 4.49
CA SER A 154 3.96 8.90 4.58
C SER A 154 4.38 9.43 5.94
N GLN A 155 4.34 8.60 6.98
CA GLN A 155 4.73 8.93 8.35
C GLN A 155 6.24 8.80 8.54
N GLU A 156 6.74 9.46 9.59
CA GLU A 156 8.13 9.39 10.00
C GLU A 156 8.55 7.95 10.33
N GLN A 157 9.69 7.53 9.77
CA GLN A 157 10.23 6.18 9.91
C GLN A 157 11.68 6.22 10.40
N GLY A 158 12.14 5.10 10.96
CA GLY A 158 13.54 4.93 11.35
C GLY A 158 13.74 4.44 12.77
N ALA A 159 14.88 4.82 13.33
CA ALA A 159 15.26 4.57 14.71
C ALA A 159 15.93 5.81 15.29
N LEU A 160 15.53 6.23 16.48
CA LEU A 160 15.99 7.47 17.11
C LEU A 160 17.51 7.57 17.26
N TRP A 161 18.17 6.48 17.64
CA TRP A 161 19.58 6.49 17.96
C TRP A 161 20.52 6.23 16.79
N HIS A 162 20.02 5.77 15.67
CA HIS A 162 20.86 5.58 14.51
C HIS A 162 21.00 6.82 13.63
N ASN A 163 20.39 7.93 14.01
CA ASN A 163 20.42 9.23 13.33
C ASN A 163 20.27 9.16 11.79
N GLN A 164 19.93 7.99 11.29
CA GLN A 164 19.76 7.70 9.88
C GLN A 164 18.30 7.41 9.65
N LEU A 165 17.58 8.46 9.27
CA LEU A 165 16.38 8.30 8.46
C LEU A 165 16.84 7.68 7.14
N ARG A 166 17.10 6.38 7.16
CA ARG A 166 17.30 5.67 5.91
C ARG A 166 15.93 5.60 5.27
N PRO A 167 15.82 5.86 3.97
CA PRO A 167 14.64 5.48 3.20
C PRO A 167 14.60 3.95 3.10
N ASP A 168 14.77 3.28 4.22
CA ASP A 168 14.79 1.85 4.35
C ASP A 168 13.35 1.42 4.63
N PHE A 169 12.73 0.85 3.61
CA PHE A 169 11.42 0.20 3.72
C PHE A 169 11.38 -0.91 4.79
N GLY A 170 12.49 -1.19 5.44
CA GLY A 170 12.66 -2.13 6.53
C GLY A 170 12.53 -1.54 7.92
N THR A 171 12.57 -0.21 8.08
CA THR A 171 12.35 0.46 9.37
C THR A 171 10.87 0.77 9.56
N GLY A 172 10.37 0.63 10.78
CA GLY A 172 8.98 0.90 11.08
C GLY A 172 8.70 2.39 11.36
N THR A 173 7.43 2.73 11.47
CA THR A 173 6.97 4.07 11.83
C THR A 173 7.35 4.43 13.26
N THR A 174 7.87 5.63 13.49
CA THR A 174 8.30 6.14 14.79
C THR A 174 7.42 7.27 15.34
N SER A 175 6.60 7.87 14.50
CA SER A 175 5.69 8.97 14.84
C SER A 175 4.48 8.96 13.91
N LEU A 176 3.38 9.57 14.32
CA LEU A 176 2.22 9.84 13.47
C LEU A 176 2.42 11.06 12.58
N ALA A 177 3.45 11.88 12.81
CA ALA A 177 3.81 13.01 11.96
C ALA A 177 4.22 12.55 10.56
N PHE A 178 4.05 13.42 9.58
CA PHE A 178 4.56 13.15 8.24
C PHE A 178 6.08 13.19 8.20
N ASP A 179 6.65 12.30 7.42
CA ASP A 179 8.08 12.31 7.12
C ASP A 179 8.46 13.55 6.28
N ALA A 180 9.67 14.06 6.47
CA ALA A 180 10.16 15.25 5.79
C ALA A 180 10.16 15.14 4.24
N ARG A 181 10.29 13.93 3.68
CA ARG A 181 10.17 13.69 2.23
C ARG A 181 8.73 13.67 1.77
N SER A 182 7.80 13.27 2.64
CA SER A 182 6.36 13.31 2.37
C SER A 182 5.85 14.74 2.34
N GLY A 183 6.16 15.52 3.36
CA GLY A 183 5.68 16.89 3.56
C GLY A 183 5.25 17.15 5.00
N ASP A 184 4.36 18.11 5.18
CA ASP A 184 3.76 18.50 6.44
C ASP A 184 2.23 18.60 6.35
N ASP A 185 1.56 18.89 7.47
CA ASP A 185 0.09 18.96 7.53
C ASP A 185 -0.48 20.08 6.63
N GLU A 186 0.21 21.20 6.47
CA GLU A 186 -0.22 22.30 5.60
C GLU A 186 -0.11 21.88 4.13
N GLN A 187 0.98 21.24 3.76
CA GLN A 187 1.17 20.70 2.41
C GLN A 187 0.17 19.60 2.10
N PHE A 188 -0.15 18.75 3.10
CA PHE A 188 -1.19 17.75 2.96
C PHE A 188 -2.57 18.39 2.75
N ALA A 189 -2.92 19.42 3.52
CA ALA A 189 -4.18 20.14 3.35
C ALA A 189 -4.31 20.74 1.92
N ARG A 190 -3.22 21.29 1.39
CA ARG A 190 -3.18 21.78 -0.02
C ARG A 190 -3.37 20.64 -1.03
N LEU A 191 -2.69 19.49 -0.81
CA LEU A 191 -2.85 18.31 -1.66
C LEU A 191 -4.29 17.80 -1.60
N ASN A 192 -4.89 17.72 -0.41
CA ASN A 192 -6.27 17.25 -0.22
C ASN A 192 -7.28 18.15 -0.96
N ALA A 193 -7.15 19.46 -0.82
CA ALA A 193 -7.98 20.42 -1.57
C ALA A 193 -7.81 20.25 -3.09
N ARG A 194 -6.58 20.03 -3.57
CA ARG A 194 -6.31 19.80 -4.98
C ARG A 194 -6.87 18.46 -5.47
N ALA A 195 -6.73 17.40 -4.67
CA ALA A 195 -7.28 16.08 -4.98
C ALA A 195 -8.81 16.13 -5.11
N ALA A 196 -9.48 16.81 -4.17
CA ALA A 196 -10.93 16.99 -4.22
C ALA A 196 -11.40 17.69 -5.50
N THR A 197 -10.72 18.78 -5.90
CA THR A 197 -11.05 19.52 -7.14
C THR A 197 -10.73 18.73 -8.41
N SER A 198 -9.75 17.83 -8.37
CA SER A 198 -9.37 16.97 -9.51
C SER A 198 -10.11 15.64 -9.53
N GLY A 199 -11.00 15.38 -8.56
CA GLY A 199 -11.77 14.13 -8.45
C GLY A 199 -10.94 12.91 -8.05
N PHE A 200 -9.89 13.11 -7.24
CA PHE A 200 -9.09 12.03 -6.67
C PHE A 200 -9.54 11.68 -5.26
N GLN A 201 -9.55 10.37 -4.97
CA GLN A 201 -9.60 9.86 -3.61
C GLN A 201 -8.17 9.77 -3.06
N LEU A 202 -7.98 10.06 -1.76
CA LEU A 202 -6.69 9.93 -1.09
C LEU A 202 -6.67 8.69 -0.19
N GLY A 203 -5.51 8.06 -0.10
CA GLY A 203 -5.27 6.95 0.79
C GLY A 203 -3.81 6.82 1.18
N GLY A 204 -3.54 5.97 2.14
CA GLY A 204 -2.19 5.68 2.61
C GLY A 204 -2.14 4.51 3.59
N SER A 205 -0.94 4.08 3.93
CA SER A 205 -0.73 3.07 4.97
C SER A 205 -0.80 3.69 6.35
N LEU A 206 -1.43 2.97 7.27
CA LEU A 206 -1.31 3.24 8.71
C LEU A 206 0.01 2.68 9.25
N PRO A 207 0.48 3.14 10.43
CA PRO A 207 1.62 2.53 11.10
C PRO A 207 1.45 1.01 11.24
N PRO A 208 2.49 0.22 10.94
CA PRO A 208 2.41 -1.23 11.05
C PRO A 208 2.41 -1.68 12.52
N ALA A 209 1.92 -2.87 12.78
CA ALA A 209 1.98 -3.49 14.11
C ALA A 209 3.41 -3.85 14.58
N ALA A 210 4.41 -3.80 13.69
CA ALA A 210 5.82 -3.73 14.04
C ALA A 210 6.31 -2.31 13.71
N THR A 211 6.40 -1.46 14.73
CA THR A 211 6.81 -0.04 14.58
C THR A 211 8.33 0.11 14.48
N GLY A 212 8.82 1.33 14.41
CA GLY A 212 10.25 1.61 14.57
C GLY A 212 10.66 1.70 16.05
N LEU A 213 11.96 1.66 16.30
CA LEU A 213 12.54 1.95 17.63
C LEU A 213 12.48 3.47 17.89
N GLY A 214 11.28 3.97 18.09
CA GLY A 214 10.98 5.39 18.24
C GLY A 214 10.74 5.84 19.69
N PRO A 215 10.11 7.02 19.87
CA PRO A 215 9.80 7.59 21.17
C PRO A 215 9.05 6.64 22.09
N ASP A 216 8.04 5.95 21.56
CA ASP A 216 7.19 5.04 22.34
C ASP A 216 7.97 3.87 22.93
N PHE A 217 8.84 3.24 22.12
CA PHE A 217 9.69 2.14 22.58
C PHE A 217 10.67 2.61 23.67
N PHE A 218 11.29 3.76 23.46
CA PHE A 218 12.20 4.36 24.40
C PHE A 218 11.52 4.68 25.74
N LEU A 219 10.35 5.29 25.70
CA LEU A 219 9.60 5.67 26.90
C LEU A 219 9.14 4.43 27.68
N GLN A 220 8.74 3.36 27.02
CA GLN A 220 8.48 2.08 27.69
C GLN A 220 9.76 1.50 28.30
N ALA A 221 10.88 1.49 27.58
CA ALA A 221 12.16 0.99 28.07
C ALA A 221 12.67 1.78 29.30
N ARG A 222 12.35 3.06 29.38
CA ARG A 222 12.57 3.88 30.59
C ARG A 222 11.64 3.56 31.75
N HIS A 223 10.78 2.58 31.60
CA HIS A 223 9.78 2.22 32.62
C HIS A 223 8.81 3.38 32.94
N ALA A 224 8.43 4.14 31.93
CA ALA A 224 7.38 5.14 32.05
C ALA A 224 6.03 4.42 32.12
N SER A 225 5.33 4.51 33.24
CA SER A 225 4.12 3.70 33.55
C SER A 225 3.03 3.82 32.48
N ARG A 226 2.87 5.01 31.86
CA ARG A 226 1.91 5.25 30.77
C ARG A 226 2.15 4.36 29.55
N PHE A 227 3.39 3.94 29.29
CA PHE A 227 3.80 3.17 28.12
C PHE A 227 3.89 1.67 28.38
N SER A 228 3.68 1.23 29.62
CA SER A 228 3.71 -0.20 29.97
C SER A 228 2.69 -0.99 29.18
N GLY A 229 3.09 -2.15 28.62
CA GLY A 229 2.23 -3.02 27.85
C GLY A 229 2.03 -2.61 26.38
N LEU A 230 2.73 -1.59 25.89
CA LEU A 230 2.62 -1.17 24.51
C LEU A 230 3.32 -2.16 23.55
N TYR A 231 4.53 -2.62 23.90
CA TYR A 231 5.31 -3.56 23.12
C TYR A 231 5.40 -4.93 23.79
N ALA A 232 5.57 -5.96 22.98
CA ALA A 232 5.89 -7.31 23.44
C ALA A 232 7.33 -7.34 24.00
N MET A 233 7.51 -6.80 25.21
CA MET A 233 8.79 -6.70 25.87
C MET A 233 8.70 -6.91 27.38
N MET A 234 9.79 -7.37 27.96
CA MET A 234 9.93 -7.65 29.40
C MET A 234 11.32 -7.30 29.92
N GLU A 235 11.40 -6.91 31.19
CA GLU A 235 12.68 -6.59 31.83
C GLU A 235 13.52 -7.87 32.01
N ALA A 236 14.78 -7.82 31.61
CA ALA A 236 15.73 -8.90 31.85
C ALA A 236 16.29 -8.76 33.26
N PRO A 237 16.12 -9.78 34.16
CA PRO A 237 16.72 -9.76 35.48
C PRO A 237 18.22 -9.53 35.43
N SER A 238 18.76 -8.66 36.31
CA SER A 238 20.19 -8.33 36.31
C SER A 238 21.11 -9.53 36.52
N SER A 239 20.62 -10.57 37.20
CA SER A 239 21.33 -11.85 37.38
C SER A 239 21.59 -12.61 36.06
N LEU A 240 20.89 -12.26 34.98
CA LEU A 240 21.04 -12.91 33.67
C LEU A 240 21.82 -12.07 32.64
N TRP A 241 22.20 -10.84 32.98
CA TRP A 241 22.87 -9.95 32.02
C TRP A 241 24.16 -10.51 31.46
N SER A 242 24.92 -11.29 32.28
CA SER A 242 26.14 -11.97 31.83
C SER A 242 25.92 -13.04 30.76
N THR A 243 24.69 -13.54 30.62
CA THR A 243 24.30 -14.54 29.61
C THR A 243 23.75 -13.93 28.34
N LEU A 244 23.43 -12.64 28.37
CA LEU A 244 22.92 -11.89 27.24
C LEU A 244 24.05 -11.32 26.39
N PRO A 245 23.83 -11.03 25.10
CA PRO A 245 24.83 -10.37 24.28
C PRO A 245 25.30 -9.05 24.91
N ALA A 246 26.60 -8.85 24.97
CA ALA A 246 27.16 -7.59 25.40
C ALA A 246 26.93 -6.53 24.32
N SER A 247 26.29 -5.42 24.67
CA SER A 247 26.13 -4.30 23.73
C SER A 247 27.34 -3.38 23.85
N PRO A 248 28.10 -3.17 22.79
CA PRO A 248 29.24 -2.25 22.79
C PRO A 248 28.82 -0.79 22.84
N GLN A 249 27.60 -0.49 22.46
CA GLN A 249 27.04 0.86 22.43
C GLN A 249 25.76 0.94 23.27
N GLU A 250 25.58 2.10 23.87
CA GLU A 250 24.32 2.45 24.52
C GLU A 250 23.16 2.33 23.53
N TRP A 251 22.06 1.69 23.92
CA TRP A 251 20.88 1.48 23.06
C TRP A 251 21.07 0.53 21.85
N GLU A 252 22.21 -0.03 21.67
CA GLU A 252 22.34 -1.05 20.65
C GLU A 252 21.43 -2.24 20.99
N CYS A 253 20.60 -2.63 20.01
CA CYS A 253 19.70 -3.76 20.12
C CYS A 253 20.28 -4.95 19.37
N LEU A 254 20.46 -6.06 20.07
CA LEU A 254 21.10 -7.26 19.50
C LEU A 254 20.14 -8.44 19.51
N PRO A 255 20.05 -9.21 18.39
CA PRO A 255 19.20 -10.39 18.33
C PRO A 255 19.74 -11.48 19.26
N LEU A 256 18.84 -12.24 19.86
CA LEU A 256 19.16 -13.44 20.61
C LEU A 256 19.27 -14.63 19.68
N ASN A 257 20.31 -15.44 19.86
CA ASN A 257 20.43 -16.71 19.16
C ASN A 257 19.55 -17.81 19.79
N ALA A 258 19.36 -18.94 19.08
CA ALA A 258 18.51 -20.03 19.52
C ALA A 258 18.89 -20.63 20.88
N ARG A 259 20.20 -20.63 21.22
CA ARG A 259 20.69 -21.13 22.54
C ARG A 259 20.28 -20.19 23.66
N GLN A 260 20.40 -18.89 23.45
CA GLN A 260 20.00 -17.86 24.41
C GLN A 260 18.48 -17.85 24.61
N CYS A 261 17.70 -17.94 23.53
CA CYS A 261 16.25 -18.05 23.63
C CYS A 261 15.84 -19.26 24.47
N ARG A 262 16.39 -20.47 24.20
CA ARG A 262 16.10 -21.67 24.99
C ARG A 262 16.45 -21.48 26.46
N ALA A 263 17.62 -20.95 26.78
CA ALA A 263 18.04 -20.74 28.16
C ALA A 263 17.13 -19.75 28.94
N LEU A 264 16.54 -18.77 28.25
CA LEU A 264 15.57 -17.84 28.83
C LEU A 264 14.17 -18.48 28.95
N THR A 265 13.78 -19.31 27.99
CA THR A 265 12.53 -20.10 28.04
C THR A 265 12.56 -21.10 29.22
N ASP A 266 13.67 -21.83 29.40
CA ASP A 266 13.85 -22.77 30.50
C ASP A 266 13.77 -22.12 31.88
N LYS A 267 14.04 -20.80 31.95
CA LYS A 267 13.89 -19.98 33.15
C LYS A 267 12.52 -19.29 33.26
N GLY A 268 11.59 -19.59 32.37
CA GLY A 268 10.23 -19.04 32.35
C GLY A 268 10.14 -17.55 31.98
N LEU A 269 11.18 -16.97 31.37
CA LEU A 269 11.18 -15.57 30.94
C LEU A 269 10.65 -15.36 29.52
N LEU A 270 10.91 -16.32 28.62
CA LEU A 270 10.31 -16.28 27.29
C LEU A 270 9.26 -17.38 27.18
N PRO A 271 8.23 -17.22 26.36
CA PRO A 271 7.29 -18.30 26.06
C PRO A 271 8.02 -19.47 25.40
N PRO A 272 7.54 -20.70 25.57
CA PRO A 272 8.18 -21.91 25.01
C PRO A 272 8.39 -21.83 23.50
N ALA A 273 7.36 -21.44 22.78
CA ALA A 273 7.38 -21.10 21.37
C ALA A 273 6.15 -20.23 21.06
N LEU A 274 6.26 -19.36 20.09
CA LEU A 274 5.10 -18.66 19.54
C LEU A 274 4.64 -19.39 18.30
N LEU A 275 3.34 -19.44 18.08
CA LEU A 275 2.76 -20.01 16.88
C LEU A 275 3.38 -19.39 15.60
N ARG A 276 3.63 -18.09 15.64
CA ARG A 276 4.28 -17.34 14.56
C ARG A 276 5.62 -17.94 14.11
N ASP A 277 6.40 -18.49 15.04
CA ASP A 277 7.75 -19.01 14.74
C ASP A 277 7.70 -20.30 13.88
N SER A 278 6.55 -20.98 13.83
CA SER A 278 6.31 -22.15 13.00
C SER A 278 5.55 -21.85 11.69
N LEU A 279 5.09 -20.63 11.49
CA LEU A 279 4.31 -20.27 10.31
C LEU A 279 5.22 -19.95 9.11
N PRO A 280 5.18 -20.73 8.01
CA PRO A 280 6.10 -20.57 6.88
C PRO A 280 5.87 -19.28 6.07
N TRP A 281 4.73 -18.64 6.27
CA TRP A 281 4.35 -17.41 5.60
C TRP A 281 4.66 -16.14 6.42
N ALA A 282 4.85 -16.27 7.75
CA ALA A 282 5.11 -15.13 8.59
C ALA A 282 6.48 -14.50 8.26
N THR A 283 6.55 -13.18 8.34
CA THR A 283 7.84 -12.48 8.26
C THR A 283 8.75 -13.00 9.38
N PRO A 284 9.95 -13.49 9.08
CA PRO A 284 10.88 -13.96 10.10
C PRO A 284 11.08 -12.90 11.18
N GLY A 285 11.16 -13.34 12.41
CA GLY A 285 11.35 -12.48 13.57
C GLY A 285 12.08 -13.22 14.66
N GLY A 286 12.19 -12.61 15.82
CA GLY A 286 12.87 -13.24 16.94
C GLY A 286 12.75 -12.41 18.20
N TRP A 287 13.56 -12.77 19.17
CA TRP A 287 13.76 -12.00 20.38
C TRP A 287 15.06 -11.25 20.29
N ALA A 288 15.06 -10.03 20.78
CA ALA A 288 16.26 -9.18 20.88
C ALA A 288 16.39 -8.64 22.32
N VAL A 289 17.56 -8.12 22.62
CA VAL A 289 17.84 -7.46 23.89
C VAL A 289 18.40 -6.07 23.63
N THR A 290 17.97 -5.11 24.44
CA THR A 290 18.53 -3.76 24.43
C THR A 290 19.89 -3.74 25.13
N GLY A 291 20.71 -2.73 24.83
CA GLY A 291 21.75 -2.27 25.73
C GLY A 291 21.17 -1.85 27.09
N GLU A 292 22.02 -1.33 27.96
CA GLU A 292 21.59 -0.80 29.26
C GLU A 292 20.81 0.49 29.06
N VAL A 293 19.63 0.57 29.69
CA VAL A 293 18.75 1.73 29.68
C VAL A 293 18.54 2.20 31.12
N ARG A 294 18.74 3.47 31.40
CA ARG A 294 18.44 4.04 32.70
C ARG A 294 16.95 4.41 32.78
N GLY A 295 16.24 3.78 33.71
CA GLY A 295 14.84 4.05 33.95
C GLY A 295 14.58 5.47 34.51
N ALA A 296 13.32 5.89 34.53
CA ALA A 296 12.90 7.14 35.13
C ALA A 296 13.22 7.20 36.67
N ASP A 297 13.27 6.03 37.30
CA ASP A 297 13.67 5.84 38.73
C ASP A 297 15.20 5.79 38.91
N GLY A 298 15.98 6.02 37.87
CA GLY A 298 17.44 6.01 37.89
C GLY A 298 18.09 4.61 37.86
N LYS A 299 17.30 3.53 37.87
CA LYS A 299 17.84 2.16 37.85
C LYS A 299 18.22 1.74 36.43
N PRO A 300 19.36 1.04 36.27
CA PRO A 300 19.72 0.46 34.98
C PRO A 300 18.84 -0.76 34.69
N ARG A 301 18.39 -0.90 33.44
CA ARG A 301 17.58 -2.00 32.95
C ARG A 301 18.07 -2.47 31.58
N ARG A 302 17.83 -3.74 31.27
CA ARG A 302 17.92 -4.28 29.93
C ARG A 302 16.61 -4.99 29.59
N TRP A 303 16.14 -4.85 28.35
CA TRP A 303 14.83 -5.33 27.93
C TRP A 303 14.96 -6.40 26.88
N LEU A 304 14.25 -7.50 27.07
CA LEU A 304 13.97 -8.49 26.06
C LEU A 304 12.72 -8.06 25.29
N TYR A 305 12.76 -8.06 23.97
CA TYR A 305 11.58 -7.68 23.17
C TYR A 305 11.46 -8.50 21.92
N ARG A 306 10.21 -8.65 21.44
CA ARG A 306 9.90 -9.32 20.17
C ARG A 306 10.09 -8.34 19.02
N TYR A 307 10.69 -8.81 17.90
CA TYR A 307 10.79 -8.05 16.67
C TYR A 307 10.28 -8.86 15.47
N ALA A 308 9.92 -8.16 14.35
CA ALA A 308 9.53 -8.74 13.08
C ALA A 308 10.39 -8.18 11.93
N GLY A 309 11.01 -9.04 11.16
CA GLY A 309 11.91 -8.71 10.07
C GLY A 309 13.33 -8.40 10.54
N ASN A 310 13.51 -7.34 11.30
CA ASN A 310 14.81 -6.96 11.88
C ASN A 310 14.65 -6.37 13.29
N VAL A 311 15.75 -6.26 14.01
CA VAL A 311 15.77 -5.81 15.42
C VAL A 311 15.27 -4.36 15.61
N LEU A 312 15.21 -3.56 14.56
CA LEU A 312 14.70 -2.19 14.60
C LEU A 312 13.17 -2.11 14.52
N ARG A 313 12.48 -3.26 14.44
CA ARG A 313 11.02 -3.34 14.31
C ARG A 313 10.37 -4.07 15.49
N PRO A 314 10.27 -3.45 16.68
CA PRO A 314 9.58 -4.03 17.82
C PRO A 314 8.09 -4.22 17.53
N VAL A 315 7.53 -5.31 18.07
CA VAL A 315 6.14 -5.70 17.85
C VAL A 315 5.24 -5.14 18.95
N LEU A 316 4.15 -4.50 18.56
CA LEU A 316 3.09 -4.04 19.48
C LEU A 316 2.40 -5.22 20.16
N LEU A 317 2.05 -5.06 21.44
CA LEU A 317 1.35 -6.07 22.22
C LEU A 317 -0.16 -5.78 22.19
N TRP A 318 -0.84 -6.22 21.14
CA TRP A 318 -2.27 -5.97 20.93
C TRP A 318 -3.16 -6.51 22.05
N GLN A 319 -2.80 -7.65 22.61
CA GLN A 319 -3.60 -8.38 23.60
C GLN A 319 -3.37 -7.88 25.06
N ASP A 320 -2.48 -6.90 25.27
CA ASP A 320 -2.26 -6.38 26.61
C ASP A 320 -3.53 -5.73 27.19
N PRO A 321 -3.92 -6.09 28.43
CA PRO A 321 -5.13 -5.53 29.07
C PRO A 321 -5.12 -4.00 29.20
N SER A 322 -3.94 -3.36 29.24
CA SER A 322 -3.83 -1.89 29.26
C SER A 322 -4.35 -1.22 27.99
N GLY A 323 -4.40 -1.96 26.87
CA GLY A 323 -4.91 -1.50 25.60
C GLY A 323 -4.03 -0.45 24.89
N GLN A 324 -2.77 -0.29 25.29
CA GLN A 324 -1.91 0.78 24.74
C GLN A 324 -1.66 0.63 23.23
N ALA A 325 -1.44 -0.60 22.76
CA ALA A 325 -1.29 -0.87 21.32
C ALA A 325 -2.57 -0.52 20.54
N ARG A 326 -3.75 -0.81 21.10
CA ARG A 326 -5.05 -0.42 20.50
C ARG A 326 -5.15 1.09 20.39
N ARG A 327 -4.77 1.84 21.46
CA ARG A 327 -4.81 3.31 21.46
C ARG A 327 -3.92 3.92 20.39
N VAL A 328 -2.70 3.40 20.20
CA VAL A 328 -1.78 3.86 19.16
C VAL A 328 -2.36 3.65 17.76
N LEU A 329 -2.88 2.45 17.48
CA LEU A 329 -3.43 2.16 16.15
C LEU A 329 -4.77 2.90 15.91
N SER A 330 -5.61 3.06 16.93
CA SER A 330 -6.81 3.92 16.85
C SER A 330 -6.45 5.38 16.61
N ALA A 331 -5.43 5.91 17.28
CA ALA A 331 -4.95 7.27 17.05
C ALA A 331 -4.49 7.48 15.59
N ALA A 332 -3.83 6.46 15.02
CA ALA A 332 -3.47 6.48 13.61
C ALA A 332 -4.70 6.53 12.69
N VAL A 333 -5.75 5.75 12.98
CA VAL A 333 -7.03 5.81 12.23
C VAL A 333 -7.67 7.19 12.36
N ILE A 334 -7.75 7.73 13.57
CA ILE A 334 -8.31 9.06 13.84
C ILE A 334 -7.59 10.12 13.00
N ARG A 335 -6.26 10.14 13.06
CA ARG A 335 -5.47 11.10 12.29
C ARG A 335 -5.69 10.93 10.78
N HIS A 336 -5.54 9.71 10.26
CA HIS A 336 -5.61 9.41 8.84
C HIS A 336 -7.01 9.65 8.26
N THR A 337 -8.02 8.98 8.81
CA THR A 337 -9.37 8.97 8.24
C THR A 337 -10.26 10.05 8.85
N GLY A 338 -10.13 10.29 10.16
CA GLY A 338 -10.94 11.28 10.87
C GLY A 338 -10.54 12.72 10.56
N LEU A 339 -9.28 13.07 10.77
CA LEU A 339 -8.79 14.45 10.65
C LEU A 339 -8.31 14.78 9.24
N GLN A 340 -7.44 13.95 8.67
CA GLN A 340 -6.89 14.16 7.32
C GLN A 340 -7.86 13.78 6.19
N GLN A 341 -8.97 13.12 6.52
CA GLN A 341 -10.02 12.71 5.57
C GLN A 341 -9.51 11.84 4.41
N GLN A 342 -8.46 11.06 4.66
CA GLN A 342 -8.02 10.07 3.70
C GLN A 342 -9.03 8.91 3.67
N THR A 343 -9.44 8.51 2.48
CA THR A 343 -10.58 7.59 2.31
C THR A 343 -10.18 6.12 2.32
N LEU A 344 -8.94 5.78 1.92
CA LEU A 344 -8.45 4.39 1.91
C LEU A 344 -7.29 4.22 2.89
N ALA A 345 -7.49 3.36 3.90
CA ALA A 345 -6.50 3.07 4.93
C ALA A 345 -5.93 1.66 4.78
N GLY A 346 -4.62 1.54 4.55
CA GLY A 346 -3.89 0.28 4.50
C GLY A 346 -3.43 -0.17 5.89
N LEU A 347 -3.86 -1.36 6.30
CA LEU A 347 -3.55 -1.98 7.59
C LEU A 347 -2.44 -3.02 7.43
N HIS A 348 -1.39 -2.92 8.26
CA HIS A 348 -0.23 -3.80 8.30
C HIS A 348 -0.14 -4.48 9.66
N LEU A 349 -0.86 -5.58 9.86
CA LEU A 349 -1.06 -6.25 11.14
C LEU A 349 -0.36 -7.63 11.23
N GLU A 350 0.34 -8.04 10.18
CA GLU A 350 0.98 -9.37 10.09
C GLU A 350 1.91 -9.66 11.29
N ALA A 351 2.57 -8.64 11.82
CA ALA A 351 3.51 -8.82 12.93
C ALA A 351 2.86 -9.32 14.23
N ILE A 352 1.57 -9.06 14.46
CA ILE A 352 0.82 -9.55 15.63
C ILE A 352 0.03 -10.84 15.36
N MET A 353 -0.01 -11.33 14.12
CA MET A 353 -0.61 -12.61 13.80
C MET A 353 0.25 -13.75 14.33
N GLY A 354 -0.38 -14.74 14.97
CA GLY A 354 0.32 -15.93 15.51
C GLY A 354 1.23 -15.64 16.71
N LEU A 355 1.02 -14.54 17.45
CA LEU A 355 1.74 -14.28 18.71
C LEU A 355 1.31 -15.20 19.85
N ASP A 356 0.27 -15.98 19.68
CA ASP A 356 -0.18 -16.97 20.67
C ASP A 356 0.77 -18.16 20.76
N VAL A 357 0.70 -18.84 21.91
CA VAL A 357 1.37 -20.13 22.10
C VAL A 357 0.56 -21.20 21.34
N PRO A 358 1.21 -22.15 20.63
CA PRO A 358 0.49 -23.22 19.95
C PRO A 358 -0.40 -24.01 20.92
N PRO A 359 -1.60 -24.44 20.49
CA PRO A 359 -2.42 -25.35 21.28
C PRO A 359 -1.69 -26.70 21.48
N ASP A 360 -1.78 -27.24 22.69
CA ASP A 360 -1.10 -28.48 23.06
C ASP A 360 -1.44 -29.63 22.10
N GLY A 361 -0.47 -30.05 21.31
CA GLY A 361 -0.49 -31.28 20.51
C GLY A 361 -1.32 -31.28 19.22
N GLY A 362 -1.90 -30.16 18.78
CA GLY A 362 -2.66 -30.05 17.52
C GLY A 362 -2.02 -29.14 16.49
N ALA A 363 -2.29 -29.39 15.19
CA ALA A 363 -2.00 -28.41 14.17
C ALA A 363 -2.93 -27.19 14.35
N PRO A 364 -2.41 -25.95 14.40
CA PRO A 364 -3.24 -24.76 14.62
C PRO A 364 -4.19 -24.56 13.45
N SER A 365 -5.44 -24.22 13.74
CA SER A 365 -6.39 -23.88 12.69
C SER A 365 -5.97 -22.57 11.97
N PRO A 366 -6.42 -22.34 10.73
CA PRO A 366 -6.16 -21.06 10.06
C PRO A 366 -6.62 -19.83 10.86
N ARG A 367 -7.67 -20.00 11.69
CA ARG A 367 -8.16 -18.93 12.57
C ARG A 367 -7.20 -18.68 13.72
N ASP A 368 -6.64 -19.73 14.34
CA ASP A 368 -5.67 -19.58 15.43
C ASP A 368 -4.40 -18.88 14.95
N GLN A 369 -3.96 -19.20 13.73
CA GLN A 369 -2.80 -18.55 13.10
C GLN A 369 -2.97 -17.03 12.97
N LEU A 370 -4.21 -16.55 12.81
CA LEU A 370 -4.53 -15.16 12.58
C LEU A 370 -5.15 -14.45 13.79
N ALA A 371 -5.40 -15.17 14.92
CA ALA A 371 -6.29 -14.72 15.99
C ALA A 371 -6.09 -13.25 16.45
N PRO A 372 -4.95 -12.80 16.98
CA PRO A 372 -4.81 -11.41 17.41
C PRO A 372 -4.92 -10.42 16.24
N GLY A 373 -4.40 -10.80 15.06
CA GLY A 373 -4.46 -9.99 13.86
C GLY A 373 -5.88 -9.82 13.34
N LEU A 374 -6.73 -10.86 13.40
CA LEU A 374 -8.14 -10.76 13.01
C LEU A 374 -8.93 -9.87 13.97
N GLU A 375 -8.66 -9.94 15.27
CA GLU A 375 -9.29 -9.05 16.25
C GLU A 375 -8.92 -7.59 15.97
N ALA A 376 -7.65 -7.31 15.74
CA ALA A 376 -7.17 -5.97 15.41
C ALA A 376 -7.76 -5.47 14.10
N LEU A 377 -7.81 -6.33 13.09
CA LEU A 377 -8.37 -6.03 11.77
C LEU A 377 -9.86 -5.67 11.87
N ASP A 378 -10.63 -6.44 12.62
CA ASP A 378 -12.06 -6.18 12.87
C ASP A 378 -12.28 -4.85 13.59
N ALA A 379 -11.54 -4.60 14.66
CA ALA A 379 -11.65 -3.39 15.45
C ALA A 379 -11.31 -2.13 14.63
N LEU A 380 -10.17 -2.14 13.94
CA LEU A 380 -9.68 -0.99 13.19
C LEU A 380 -10.50 -0.74 11.92
N ALA A 381 -10.94 -1.80 11.23
CA ALA A 381 -11.80 -1.65 10.06
C ALA A 381 -13.13 -0.99 10.43
N ARG A 382 -13.77 -1.40 11.54
CA ARG A 382 -15.00 -0.75 12.04
C ARG A 382 -14.76 0.71 12.40
N GLU A 383 -13.61 1.03 12.97
CA GLU A 383 -13.28 2.41 13.31
C GLU A 383 -13.07 3.26 12.04
N ILE A 384 -12.35 2.75 11.04
CA ILE A 384 -12.19 3.39 9.73
C ILE A 384 -13.57 3.65 9.09
N HIS A 385 -14.49 2.67 9.13
CA HIS A 385 -15.84 2.82 8.60
C HIS A 385 -16.66 3.90 9.32
N ARG A 386 -16.48 4.08 10.64
CA ARG A 386 -17.12 5.17 11.38
C ARG A 386 -16.77 6.55 10.82
N TYR A 387 -15.52 6.73 10.39
CA TYR A 387 -15.06 7.97 9.74
C TYR A 387 -15.39 8.05 8.24
N GLY A 388 -16.07 7.04 7.69
CA GLY A 388 -16.47 7.03 6.29
C GLY A 388 -15.39 6.52 5.32
N GLY A 389 -14.27 5.99 5.84
CA GLY A 389 -13.20 5.41 5.05
C GLY A 389 -13.45 3.97 4.61
N TRP A 390 -12.51 3.41 3.86
CA TRP A 390 -12.42 2.02 3.45
C TRP A 390 -11.15 1.38 4.04
N ALA A 391 -11.31 0.18 4.57
CA ALA A 391 -10.23 -0.58 5.19
C ALA A 391 -9.63 -1.59 4.21
N MET A 392 -8.31 -1.57 4.07
CA MET A 392 -7.56 -2.53 3.24
C MET A 392 -6.56 -3.29 4.09
N GLN A 393 -6.64 -4.63 4.09
CA GLN A 393 -5.56 -5.46 4.61
C GLN A 393 -4.42 -5.46 3.59
N ALA A 394 -3.25 -4.93 3.97
CA ALA A 394 -2.15 -4.61 3.05
C ALA A 394 -0.93 -5.54 3.17
N ASP A 395 -0.94 -6.49 4.13
CA ASP A 395 0.13 -7.46 4.31
C ASP A 395 0.14 -8.56 3.24
N ILE A 396 1.29 -9.21 3.08
CA ILE A 396 1.42 -10.40 2.24
C ILE A 396 1.05 -11.63 3.08
N LEU A 397 -0.12 -12.19 2.79
CA LEU A 397 -0.62 -13.41 3.42
C LEU A 397 -0.81 -14.52 2.37
N PRO A 398 -0.81 -15.80 2.78
CA PRO A 398 -1.08 -16.90 1.86
C PRO A 398 -2.43 -16.74 1.14
N PRO A 399 -2.53 -17.05 -0.14
CA PRO A 399 -3.79 -17.04 -0.89
C PRO A 399 -4.92 -17.84 -0.22
N SER A 400 -4.60 -18.96 0.43
CA SER A 400 -5.58 -19.79 1.16
C SER A 400 -6.24 -19.08 2.34
N LEU A 401 -5.61 -18.08 2.92
CA LEU A 401 -6.15 -17.29 4.02
C LEU A 401 -7.05 -16.13 3.56
N THR A 402 -6.99 -15.75 2.28
CA THR A 402 -7.78 -14.63 1.73
C THR A 402 -9.29 -14.75 2.01
N PRO A 403 -9.95 -15.93 1.83
CA PRO A 403 -11.38 -16.03 2.12
C PRO A 403 -11.72 -15.78 3.60
N LEU A 404 -10.82 -16.14 4.52
CA LEU A 404 -10.99 -15.91 5.95
C LEU A 404 -10.85 -14.42 6.28
N ILE A 405 -9.83 -13.76 5.74
CA ILE A 405 -9.62 -12.31 5.88
C ILE A 405 -10.81 -11.52 5.34
N GLN A 406 -11.35 -11.90 4.18
CA GLN A 406 -12.49 -11.23 3.57
C GLN A 406 -13.83 -11.44 4.31
N ARG A 407 -13.87 -12.27 5.35
CA ARG A 407 -15.01 -12.37 6.29
C ARG A 407 -14.95 -11.30 7.39
N ALA A 408 -13.77 -10.75 7.68
CA ALA A 408 -13.65 -9.58 8.53
C ALA A 408 -14.27 -8.36 7.80
N PRO A 409 -14.61 -7.28 8.53
CA PRO A 409 -15.21 -6.08 7.93
C PRO A 409 -14.22 -5.24 7.12
N VAL A 410 -13.27 -5.88 6.42
CA VAL A 410 -12.37 -5.21 5.48
C VAL A 410 -13.00 -5.15 4.10
N ASP A 411 -12.83 -4.02 3.43
CA ASP A 411 -13.32 -3.82 2.07
C ASP A 411 -12.42 -4.50 1.06
N LEU A 412 -11.10 -4.43 1.29
CA LEU A 412 -10.08 -4.90 0.38
C LEU A 412 -9.02 -5.76 1.09
N THR A 413 -8.45 -6.70 0.34
CA THR A 413 -7.25 -7.44 0.74
C THR A 413 -6.19 -7.35 -0.35
N ARG A 414 -4.93 -7.29 0.05
CA ARG A 414 -3.82 -7.32 -0.92
C ARG A 414 -3.89 -8.58 -1.78
N ASP A 415 -3.68 -8.41 -3.08
CA ASP A 415 -3.64 -9.52 -4.02
C ASP A 415 -2.35 -10.33 -3.89
N THR A 416 -2.43 -11.46 -3.23
CA THR A 416 -1.41 -12.50 -3.19
C THR A 416 -1.77 -13.70 -4.07
N VAL A 417 -2.95 -13.66 -4.69
CA VAL A 417 -3.46 -14.73 -5.55
C VAL A 417 -2.80 -14.71 -6.91
N THR A 418 -2.59 -13.53 -7.48
CA THR A 418 -2.13 -13.42 -8.88
C THR A 418 -0.71 -12.89 -9.01
N SER A 419 -0.25 -11.99 -8.13
CA SER A 419 1.03 -11.30 -8.35
C SER A 419 2.24 -12.22 -8.45
N PRO A 420 2.68 -12.96 -7.42
CA PRO A 420 3.91 -13.74 -7.55
C PRO A 420 3.81 -14.86 -8.59
N ALA A 421 2.60 -15.36 -8.85
CA ALA A 421 2.39 -16.38 -9.85
C ALA A 421 2.49 -15.82 -11.29
N ALA A 422 2.07 -14.58 -11.54
CA ALA A 422 2.24 -13.91 -12.83
C ALA A 422 3.72 -13.58 -13.09
N GLU A 423 4.43 -13.16 -12.07
CA GLU A 423 5.87 -12.88 -12.12
C GLU A 423 6.68 -14.16 -12.37
N TYR A 424 6.30 -15.26 -11.71
CA TYR A 424 6.86 -16.58 -11.97
C TYR A 424 6.57 -17.04 -13.41
N ALA A 425 5.33 -16.83 -13.90
CA ALA A 425 4.97 -17.18 -15.26
C ALA A 425 5.80 -16.40 -16.30
N LEU A 426 6.07 -15.12 -16.07
CA LEU A 426 6.93 -14.33 -16.96
C LEU A 426 8.37 -14.85 -16.97
N LEU A 427 8.93 -15.21 -15.81
CA LEU A 427 10.30 -15.74 -15.71
C LEU A 427 10.47 -17.11 -16.38
N THR A 428 9.44 -17.96 -16.28
CA THR A 428 9.55 -19.37 -16.71
C THR A 428 8.86 -19.67 -18.02
N GLY A 429 7.98 -18.80 -18.52
CA GLY A 429 7.07 -19.08 -19.60
C GLY A 429 5.92 -20.02 -19.23
N ASP A 430 5.77 -20.41 -17.95
CA ASP A 430 4.77 -21.35 -17.47
C ASP A 430 3.66 -20.64 -16.68
N ALA A 431 2.48 -20.50 -17.29
CA ALA A 431 1.29 -19.90 -16.68
C ALA A 431 0.41 -20.89 -15.89
N ALA A 432 0.77 -22.17 -15.79
CA ALA A 432 -0.05 -23.19 -15.11
C ALA A 432 -0.22 -22.91 -13.61
N PRO A 433 0.82 -22.47 -12.84
CA PRO A 433 0.67 -22.08 -11.45
C PRO A 433 -0.31 -20.92 -11.27
N LEU A 434 -0.23 -19.88 -12.12
CA LEU A 434 -1.14 -18.74 -12.10
C LEU A 434 -2.58 -19.16 -12.38
N ALA A 435 -2.80 -20.01 -13.40
CA ALA A 435 -4.12 -20.54 -13.73
C ALA A 435 -4.70 -21.38 -12.58
N SER A 436 -3.87 -22.15 -11.89
CA SER A 436 -4.25 -22.96 -10.73
C SER A 436 -4.70 -22.09 -9.56
N LEU A 437 -3.90 -21.08 -9.17
CA LEU A 437 -4.25 -20.14 -8.09
C LEU A 437 -5.55 -19.37 -8.39
N LEU A 438 -5.74 -18.91 -9.62
CA LEU A 438 -6.98 -18.23 -10.00
C LEU A 438 -8.21 -19.14 -9.85
N ARG A 439 -8.13 -20.40 -10.35
CA ARG A 439 -9.23 -21.35 -10.20
C ARG A 439 -9.48 -21.72 -8.72
N GLN A 440 -8.41 -21.93 -7.97
CA GLN A 440 -8.51 -22.18 -6.53
C GLN A 440 -9.18 -21.02 -5.80
N SER A 441 -8.79 -19.79 -6.11
CA SER A 441 -9.41 -18.59 -5.49
C SER A 441 -10.91 -18.45 -5.81
N MET A 442 -11.30 -18.76 -7.07
CA MET A 442 -12.72 -18.77 -7.46
C MET A 442 -13.49 -19.87 -6.70
N ASN A 443 -12.91 -21.06 -6.57
CA ASN A 443 -13.55 -22.20 -5.90
C ASN A 443 -13.64 -22.01 -4.38
N SER A 444 -12.68 -21.33 -3.77
CA SER A 444 -12.66 -21.03 -2.33
C SER A 444 -13.52 -19.83 -1.93
N GLY A 445 -14.18 -19.18 -2.89
CA GLY A 445 -15.09 -18.05 -2.62
C GLY A 445 -14.39 -16.71 -2.38
N VAL A 446 -13.14 -16.55 -2.86
CA VAL A 446 -12.47 -15.23 -2.84
C VAL A 446 -13.25 -14.22 -3.69
N ARG A 447 -13.64 -13.12 -3.07
CA ARG A 447 -14.24 -11.97 -3.78
C ARG A 447 -13.15 -11.29 -4.59
N GLN A 448 -13.15 -11.48 -5.91
CA GLN A 448 -12.11 -10.94 -6.81
C GLN A 448 -12.14 -9.41 -6.88
N GLU A 449 -13.32 -8.82 -6.75
CA GLU A 449 -13.53 -7.36 -6.65
C GLU A 449 -12.99 -6.77 -5.34
N GLY A 450 -12.84 -7.58 -4.30
CA GLY A 450 -12.25 -7.20 -3.01
C GLY A 450 -10.71 -7.30 -2.98
N LEU A 451 -10.03 -7.41 -4.13
CA LEU A 451 -8.57 -7.52 -4.18
C LEU A 451 -7.90 -6.20 -4.61
N ALA A 452 -6.85 -5.81 -3.89
CA ALA A 452 -5.96 -4.69 -4.22
C ALA A 452 -4.79 -5.22 -5.07
N ARG A 453 -4.87 -4.99 -6.37
CA ARG A 453 -3.95 -5.49 -7.38
C ARG A 453 -2.74 -4.58 -7.55
N GLY A 454 -1.54 -5.11 -7.50
CA GLY A 454 -0.32 -4.36 -7.78
C GLY A 454 0.24 -3.55 -6.61
N LEU A 455 -0.40 -3.58 -5.44
CA LEU A 455 0.07 -2.85 -4.26
C LEU A 455 1.51 -3.27 -3.88
N HIS A 456 2.43 -2.32 -3.86
CA HIS A 456 3.86 -2.48 -3.56
C HIS A 456 4.64 -3.42 -4.50
N GLN A 457 4.15 -3.67 -5.71
CA GLN A 457 4.84 -4.54 -6.69
C GLN A 457 6.11 -3.90 -7.29
N TRP A 458 6.18 -2.57 -7.29
CA TRP A 458 7.33 -1.82 -7.82
C TRP A 458 8.64 -2.06 -7.05
N ARG A 459 8.59 -2.62 -5.83
CA ARG A 459 9.77 -2.80 -4.96
C ARG A 459 10.33 -4.22 -4.93
N GLY A 460 9.62 -5.21 -5.46
CA GLY A 460 10.07 -6.60 -5.49
C GLY A 460 8.99 -7.64 -5.36
N VAL A 461 9.41 -8.88 -5.40
CA VAL A 461 8.56 -10.06 -5.37
C VAL A 461 8.78 -10.85 -4.09
N ASP A 462 7.70 -11.15 -3.39
CA ASP A 462 7.69 -12.13 -2.30
C ASP A 462 7.19 -13.46 -2.84
N TRP A 463 8.05 -14.47 -2.83
CA TRP A 463 7.75 -15.78 -3.38
C TRP A 463 6.94 -16.70 -2.46
N ARG A 464 6.80 -16.37 -1.17
CA ARG A 464 6.09 -17.20 -0.19
C ARG A 464 4.68 -17.62 -0.59
N PRO A 465 3.85 -16.78 -1.24
CA PRO A 465 2.51 -17.18 -1.67
C PRO A 465 2.47 -18.36 -2.65
N LEU A 466 3.57 -18.67 -3.36
CA LEU A 466 3.63 -19.85 -4.24
C LEU A 466 3.56 -21.17 -3.47
N ARG A 467 3.90 -21.18 -2.17
CA ARG A 467 3.84 -22.38 -1.31
C ARG A 467 2.43 -22.93 -1.15
N ASP A 468 1.41 -22.12 -1.35
CA ASP A 468 0.00 -22.53 -1.23
C ASP A 468 -0.50 -23.42 -2.38
N LEU A 469 0.27 -23.55 -3.43
CA LEU A 469 -0.07 -24.43 -4.57
C LEU A 469 0.26 -25.89 -4.27
N PRO A 470 -0.44 -26.85 -4.90
CA PRO A 470 0.02 -28.24 -4.95
C PRO A 470 1.45 -28.32 -5.50
N GLY A 471 2.37 -28.90 -4.72
CA GLY A 471 3.80 -28.88 -5.05
C GLY A 471 4.45 -27.50 -4.88
N GLY A 472 3.83 -26.59 -4.14
CA GLY A 472 4.20 -25.20 -4.00
C GLY A 472 5.59 -24.95 -3.42
N GLU A 473 6.08 -25.84 -2.53
CA GLU A 473 7.45 -25.73 -2.03
C GLU A 473 8.48 -25.86 -3.18
N ALA A 474 8.27 -26.79 -4.11
CA ALA A 474 9.15 -26.92 -5.28
C ALA A 474 9.09 -25.71 -6.21
N LEU A 475 7.91 -25.10 -6.37
CA LEU A 475 7.74 -23.85 -7.13
C LEU A 475 8.44 -22.69 -6.44
N PHE A 476 8.25 -22.54 -5.12
CA PHE A 476 8.92 -21.54 -4.31
C PHE A 476 10.44 -21.64 -4.43
N GLN A 477 11.00 -22.85 -4.21
CA GLN A 477 12.43 -23.10 -4.31
C GLN A 477 12.99 -22.81 -5.72
N ARG A 478 12.21 -23.15 -6.76
CA ARG A 478 12.58 -22.81 -8.14
C ARG A 478 12.60 -21.30 -8.38
N ALA A 479 11.59 -20.58 -7.89
CA ALA A 479 11.50 -19.13 -7.99
C ALA A 479 12.68 -18.44 -7.29
N CYS A 480 13.01 -18.86 -6.05
CA CYS A 480 14.16 -18.34 -5.30
C CYS A 480 15.48 -18.59 -6.04
N ARG A 481 15.69 -19.78 -6.60
CA ARG A 481 16.90 -20.06 -7.42
C ARG A 481 16.99 -19.19 -8.66
N LEU A 482 15.88 -18.98 -9.37
CA LEU A 482 15.85 -18.08 -10.55
C LEU A 482 16.16 -16.64 -10.17
N ALA A 483 15.72 -16.20 -9.00
CA ALA A 483 15.98 -14.88 -8.44
C ALA A 483 17.41 -14.74 -7.84
N GLY A 484 18.19 -15.83 -7.77
CA GLY A 484 19.52 -15.84 -7.15
C GLY A 484 19.49 -15.60 -5.64
N LEU A 485 18.41 -16.04 -4.97
CA LEU A 485 18.24 -15.92 -3.52
C LEU A 485 18.90 -17.12 -2.79
N HIS A 486 19.39 -16.87 -1.57
CA HIS A 486 19.90 -17.91 -0.68
C HIS A 486 18.78 -18.68 0.01
N ASP A 487 19.10 -19.80 0.69
CA ASP A 487 18.13 -20.76 1.20
C ASP A 487 17.08 -20.20 2.18
N ASP A 488 17.41 -19.14 2.91
CA ASP A 488 16.54 -18.46 3.89
C ASP A 488 15.88 -17.19 3.35
N GLU A 489 16.22 -16.79 2.13
CA GLU A 489 15.65 -15.61 1.47
C GLU A 489 14.39 -15.98 0.70
N TYR A 490 13.40 -15.11 0.71
CA TYR A 490 12.11 -15.30 0.04
C TYR A 490 11.66 -14.06 -0.75
N PHE A 491 12.28 -12.92 -0.47
CA PHE A 491 11.97 -11.65 -1.12
C PHE A 491 13.07 -11.27 -2.11
N TRP A 492 12.69 -11.14 -3.36
CA TRP A 492 13.59 -10.67 -4.41
C TRP A 492 13.42 -9.17 -4.62
N PRO A 493 14.36 -8.33 -4.16
CA PRO A 493 14.32 -6.90 -4.42
C PRO A 493 14.62 -6.64 -5.90
N THR A 494 13.57 -6.33 -6.66
CA THR A 494 13.62 -6.02 -8.09
C THR A 494 12.48 -5.07 -8.45
N THR A 495 12.40 -4.66 -9.71
CA THR A 495 11.27 -3.91 -10.26
C THR A 495 10.61 -4.74 -11.36
N PRO A 496 9.38 -4.45 -11.81
CA PRO A 496 8.79 -5.13 -12.96
C PRO A 496 9.66 -5.07 -14.22
N ALA A 497 10.36 -3.96 -14.46
CA ALA A 497 11.31 -3.84 -15.57
C ALA A 497 12.57 -4.69 -15.35
N GLY A 498 13.05 -4.79 -14.11
CA GLY A 498 14.16 -5.67 -13.75
C GLY A 498 13.81 -7.15 -13.94
N LEU A 499 12.61 -7.54 -13.53
CA LEU A 499 12.09 -8.89 -13.70
C LEU A 499 11.89 -9.23 -15.19
N ALA A 500 11.34 -8.31 -15.98
CA ALA A 500 11.18 -8.50 -17.42
C ALA A 500 12.55 -8.64 -18.12
N ARG A 501 13.53 -7.84 -17.72
CA ARG A 501 14.92 -7.93 -18.22
C ARG A 501 15.53 -9.30 -17.93
N GLU A 502 15.33 -9.83 -16.72
CA GLU A 502 15.79 -11.16 -16.32
C GLU A 502 15.10 -12.26 -17.15
N ALA A 503 13.79 -12.17 -17.33
CA ALA A 503 13.01 -13.09 -18.15
C ALA A 503 13.48 -13.14 -19.63
N LEU A 504 14.08 -12.05 -20.11
CA LEU A 504 14.67 -11.96 -21.46
C LEU A 504 16.15 -12.41 -21.50
N GLY A 505 16.72 -12.83 -20.36
CA GLY A 505 18.13 -13.26 -20.26
C GLY A 505 19.13 -12.14 -20.53
N ARG A 506 18.74 -10.88 -20.30
CA ARG A 506 19.60 -9.71 -20.57
C ARG A 506 20.47 -9.38 -19.37
N LYS A 507 21.75 -9.04 -19.63
CA LYS A 507 22.71 -8.73 -18.58
C LYS A 507 22.32 -7.46 -17.78
N PRO A 508 22.59 -7.42 -16.47
CA PRO A 508 22.27 -6.27 -15.61
C PRO A 508 22.85 -4.94 -16.11
N ASP A 509 24.05 -4.96 -16.67
CA ASP A 509 24.79 -3.75 -17.09
C ASP A 509 24.39 -3.22 -18.47
N ALA A 510 23.54 -3.93 -19.20
CA ALA A 510 23.00 -3.47 -20.47
C ALA A 510 21.85 -2.50 -20.24
N VAL A 511 22.15 -1.26 -19.84
CA VAL A 511 21.19 -0.16 -19.92
C VAL A 511 20.97 0.12 -21.41
N PRO A 512 19.74 0.07 -21.93
CA PRO A 512 19.47 0.44 -23.32
C PRO A 512 20.04 1.84 -23.56
N ALA A 513 20.85 1.99 -24.61
CA ALA A 513 21.25 3.33 -25.03
C ALA A 513 19.96 4.14 -25.29
N ARG A 514 19.89 5.38 -24.79
CA ARG A 514 18.71 6.26 -24.87
C ARG A 514 18.06 6.30 -26.28
N ASP A 515 18.84 5.96 -27.31
CA ASP A 515 18.41 6.01 -28.71
C ASP A 515 17.83 4.70 -29.25
N ARG A 516 17.83 3.61 -28.48
CA ARG A 516 17.26 2.33 -28.89
C ARG A 516 16.25 1.82 -27.89
N ARG A 517 14.97 1.96 -28.22
CA ARG A 517 13.88 1.30 -27.51
C ARG A 517 14.01 -0.21 -27.65
N ASP A 518 13.83 -0.89 -26.56
CA ASP A 518 13.80 -2.35 -26.50
C ASP A 518 12.34 -2.81 -26.47
N ALA A 519 11.78 -3.04 -27.65
CA ALA A 519 10.37 -3.42 -27.82
C ALA A 519 10.00 -4.69 -27.05
N GLU A 520 10.90 -5.68 -26.96
CA GLU A 520 10.63 -6.91 -26.21
C GLU A 520 10.59 -6.65 -24.69
N LEU A 521 11.44 -5.77 -24.17
CA LEU A 521 11.42 -5.36 -22.78
C LEU A 521 10.15 -4.56 -22.47
N GLU A 522 9.78 -3.64 -23.36
CA GLU A 522 8.53 -2.87 -23.24
C GLU A 522 7.30 -3.79 -23.20
N GLU A 523 7.21 -4.77 -24.12
CA GLU A 523 6.10 -5.73 -24.16
C GLU A 523 6.06 -6.61 -22.91
N ALA A 524 7.20 -7.13 -22.44
CA ALA A 524 7.27 -7.95 -21.24
C ALA A 524 6.89 -7.18 -19.95
N CYS A 525 7.27 -5.91 -19.83
CA CYS A 525 6.82 -5.05 -18.74
C CYS A 525 5.32 -4.76 -18.81
N LEU A 526 4.84 -4.44 -20.01
CA LEU A 526 3.42 -4.19 -20.25
C LEU A 526 2.56 -5.41 -19.96
N LEU A 527 3.05 -6.63 -20.22
CA LEU A 527 2.33 -7.86 -19.91
C LEU A 527 1.95 -7.93 -18.42
N LEU A 528 2.87 -7.66 -17.50
CA LEU A 528 2.59 -7.69 -16.05
C LEU A 528 1.62 -6.61 -15.64
N LEU A 529 1.81 -5.39 -16.13
CA LEU A 529 0.94 -4.25 -15.84
C LEU A 529 -0.47 -4.48 -16.39
N ALA A 530 -0.56 -4.87 -17.65
CA ALA A 530 -1.82 -5.15 -18.34
C ALA A 530 -2.56 -6.31 -17.67
N TRP A 531 -1.85 -7.37 -17.24
CA TRP A 531 -2.42 -8.47 -16.49
C TRP A 531 -3.15 -7.97 -15.23
N ARG A 532 -2.49 -7.15 -14.43
CA ARG A 532 -3.06 -6.63 -13.18
C ARG A 532 -4.26 -5.71 -13.39
N VAL A 533 -4.16 -4.77 -14.35
CA VAL A 533 -5.25 -3.81 -14.60
C VAL A 533 -6.44 -4.45 -15.32
N GLY A 534 -6.27 -5.60 -15.93
CA GLY A 534 -7.34 -6.35 -16.60
C GLY A 534 -8.21 -7.21 -15.69
N LEU A 535 -7.87 -7.32 -14.39
CA LEU A 535 -8.59 -8.15 -13.42
C LEU A 535 -9.54 -7.31 -12.54
N PRO A 536 -10.62 -7.90 -11.96
CA PRO A 536 -11.48 -7.22 -10.97
C PRO A 536 -10.71 -6.75 -9.72
N GLY A 537 -11.24 -5.80 -8.99
CA GLY A 537 -10.65 -5.20 -7.79
C GLY A 537 -10.05 -3.83 -8.02
N LEU A 538 -9.33 -3.24 -7.05
CA LEU A 538 -8.58 -2.00 -7.26
C LEU A 538 -7.24 -2.27 -7.96
N ALA A 539 -6.85 -1.40 -8.89
CA ALA A 539 -5.54 -1.47 -9.53
C ALA A 539 -4.62 -0.37 -9.00
N PHE A 540 -3.45 -0.77 -8.50
CA PHE A 540 -2.37 0.12 -8.08
C PHE A 540 -1.26 0.07 -9.12
N VAL A 541 -0.76 1.23 -9.51
CA VAL A 541 0.37 1.40 -10.43
C VAL A 541 1.23 2.55 -9.93
N SER A 542 2.54 2.36 -9.95
CA SER A 542 3.50 3.35 -9.45
C SER A 542 4.17 4.15 -10.58
N PRO A 543 4.74 5.32 -10.30
CA PRO A 543 5.58 6.05 -11.25
C PRO A 543 6.78 5.24 -11.75
N GLN A 544 7.34 4.35 -10.91
CA GLN A 544 8.42 3.44 -11.28
C GLN A 544 8.02 2.49 -12.39
N GLU A 545 6.83 1.94 -12.30
CA GLU A 545 6.30 1.01 -13.30
C GLU A 545 5.98 1.70 -14.62
N LEU A 546 5.38 2.89 -14.56
CA LEU A 546 5.03 3.67 -15.75
C LEU A 546 6.24 4.14 -16.56
N GLN A 547 7.40 4.26 -15.92
CA GLN A 547 8.65 4.72 -16.53
C GLN A 547 9.64 3.56 -16.78
N GLY A 548 9.28 2.34 -16.39
CA GLY A 548 10.16 1.17 -16.53
C GLY A 548 11.44 1.30 -15.72
N ALA A 549 11.33 1.74 -14.45
CA ALA A 549 12.49 1.87 -13.58
C ALA A 549 13.21 0.52 -13.40
N LEU A 550 14.49 0.48 -13.73
CA LEU A 550 15.34 -0.70 -13.53
C LEU A 550 15.89 -0.71 -12.10
N PRO A 551 16.13 -1.90 -11.52
CA PRO A 551 16.68 -2.00 -10.18
C PRO A 551 18.11 -1.44 -10.13
N LEU A 552 18.44 -0.79 -9.01
CA LEU A 552 19.80 -0.36 -8.72
C LEU A 552 20.71 -1.57 -8.46
N PRO A 553 22.03 -1.45 -8.75
CA PRO A 553 23.00 -2.48 -8.40
C PRO A 553 22.98 -2.82 -6.90
N LYS A 554 23.13 -4.09 -6.54
CA LYS A 554 23.17 -4.56 -5.13
C LYS A 554 24.23 -3.87 -4.27
N SER A 555 25.24 -3.27 -4.89
CA SER A 555 26.35 -2.57 -4.24
C SER A 555 26.03 -1.12 -3.82
N THR A 556 24.87 -0.58 -4.18
CA THR A 556 24.53 0.81 -3.88
C THR A 556 24.25 0.97 -2.37
N PRO A 557 25.09 1.70 -1.61
CA PRO A 557 24.90 1.86 -0.16
C PRO A 557 23.59 2.60 0.16
N GLY A 558 22.91 2.16 1.20
CA GLY A 558 21.73 2.86 1.75
C GLY A 558 20.41 2.57 1.05
N THR A 559 20.39 1.71 0.04
CA THR A 559 19.16 1.27 -0.63
C THR A 559 18.90 -0.19 -0.26
N ALA A 560 18.05 -0.41 0.71
CA ALA A 560 17.39 -1.72 0.88
C ALA A 560 16.36 -1.95 -0.24
N ALA A 561 16.07 -0.92 -1.02
CA ALA A 561 15.18 -0.98 -2.15
C ALA A 561 15.99 -1.01 -3.44
N SER A 562 15.69 -1.97 -4.27
CA SER A 562 16.08 -2.05 -5.67
C SER A 562 15.60 -0.84 -6.50
N ALA A 563 14.68 -0.03 -5.95
CA ALA A 563 14.11 1.11 -6.64
C ALA A 563 14.87 2.40 -6.33
N GLY A 564 15.61 2.93 -7.29
CA GLY A 564 16.17 4.28 -7.23
C GLY A 564 15.12 5.38 -7.36
N LEU A 565 15.58 6.63 -7.34
CA LEU A 565 14.72 7.80 -7.51
C LEU A 565 14.17 7.91 -8.93
N VAL A 566 12.88 8.18 -9.05
CA VAL A 566 12.23 8.45 -10.34
C VAL A 566 11.57 9.83 -10.32
N PRO A 567 11.52 10.56 -11.44
CA PRO A 567 10.70 11.77 -11.55
C PRO A 567 9.22 11.42 -11.50
N LEU A 568 8.38 12.32 -11.01
CA LEU A 568 6.93 12.10 -10.99
C LEU A 568 6.33 12.23 -12.41
N LEU A 569 6.55 13.34 -13.06
CA LEU A 569 6.12 13.63 -14.44
C LEU A 569 7.28 14.16 -15.29
N GLU A 570 7.82 15.31 -14.91
CA GLU A 570 8.87 16.01 -15.65
C GLU A 570 10.26 15.57 -15.20
N PRO A 571 11.25 15.54 -16.09
CA PRO A 571 12.63 15.26 -15.71
C PRO A 571 13.13 16.37 -14.78
N GLU A 572 13.30 16.05 -13.51
CA GLU A 572 13.88 16.95 -12.52
C GLU A 572 15.38 16.72 -12.35
N THR A 573 16.14 17.80 -12.14
CA THR A 573 17.57 17.69 -11.81
C THR A 573 17.74 16.98 -10.47
N ALA A 574 18.74 16.09 -10.37
CA ALA A 574 19.00 15.35 -9.17
C ALA A 574 19.31 16.28 -8.00
N ALA A 575 18.57 16.12 -6.91
CA ALA A 575 18.94 16.61 -5.60
C ALA A 575 18.65 15.48 -4.62
N GLY A 576 19.67 14.93 -3.98
CA GLY A 576 19.50 13.88 -2.99
C GLY A 576 20.70 12.91 -2.97
N GLU A 577 20.86 12.25 -1.85
CA GLU A 577 21.91 11.25 -1.60
C GLU A 577 21.62 9.89 -2.27
N VAL A 578 20.41 9.69 -2.82
CA VAL A 578 19.97 8.44 -3.43
C VAL A 578 20.14 8.51 -4.94
N GLU A 579 20.70 7.45 -5.51
CA GLU A 579 20.98 7.34 -6.94
C GLU A 579 19.67 7.28 -7.77
N PRO A 580 19.62 7.99 -8.92
CA PRO A 580 18.48 7.89 -9.83
C PRO A 580 18.37 6.47 -10.40
N ALA A 581 17.15 5.94 -10.51
CA ALA A 581 16.91 4.70 -11.22
C ALA A 581 17.17 4.88 -12.74
N PRO A 582 17.86 3.96 -13.40
CA PRO A 582 17.85 3.91 -14.85
C PRO A 582 16.42 3.63 -15.33
N LEU A 583 15.93 4.38 -16.32
CA LEU A 583 14.59 4.22 -16.87
C LEU A 583 14.66 3.50 -18.22
N ALA A 584 14.00 2.35 -18.33
CA ALA A 584 13.93 1.60 -19.59
C ALA A 584 13.06 2.31 -20.64
N PHE A 585 12.04 3.06 -20.21
CA PHE A 585 11.14 3.77 -21.12
C PHE A 585 11.46 5.26 -21.21
N GLY A 586 11.79 5.90 -20.11
CA GLY A 586 12.07 7.32 -20.03
C GLY A 586 11.10 8.07 -19.11
N PRO A 587 11.25 9.41 -18.99
CA PRO A 587 10.38 10.24 -18.18
C PRO A 587 8.92 10.20 -18.67
N LEU A 588 7.97 10.17 -17.74
CA LEU A 588 6.56 9.99 -18.05
C LEU A 588 6.00 11.05 -18.99
N SER A 589 6.43 12.32 -18.85
CA SER A 589 5.99 13.40 -19.75
C SER A 589 6.45 13.24 -21.21
N GLU A 590 7.59 12.61 -21.42
CA GLU A 590 8.08 12.29 -22.78
C GLU A 590 7.31 11.09 -23.36
N GLU A 591 7.13 10.06 -22.54
CA GLU A 591 6.40 8.85 -22.90
C GLU A 591 4.95 9.11 -23.33
N LEU A 592 4.24 9.96 -22.59
CA LEU A 592 2.85 10.31 -22.90
C LEU A 592 2.66 11.06 -24.23
N ARG A 593 3.73 11.62 -24.80
CA ARG A 593 3.69 12.24 -26.14
C ARG A 593 3.76 11.24 -27.29
N LEU A 594 4.12 10.00 -26.98
CA LEU A 594 4.33 8.93 -27.95
C LEU A 594 3.12 7.97 -27.95
N PRO A 595 2.32 7.89 -29.02
CA PRO A 595 1.04 7.17 -29.02
C PRO A 595 1.12 5.65 -28.70
N ARG A 596 2.29 5.06 -28.97
CA ARG A 596 2.55 3.61 -28.75
C ARG A 596 3.56 3.33 -27.64
N SER A 597 3.84 4.32 -26.80
CA SER A 597 4.68 4.10 -25.62
C SER A 597 3.96 3.23 -24.57
N PRO A 598 4.70 2.56 -23.70
CA PRO A 598 4.13 1.82 -22.57
C PRO A 598 3.19 2.68 -21.72
N ALA A 599 3.56 3.91 -21.39
CA ALA A 599 2.73 4.82 -20.63
C ALA A 599 1.42 5.20 -21.35
N SER A 600 1.45 5.42 -22.69
CA SER A 600 0.26 5.73 -23.47
C SER A 600 -0.66 4.52 -23.63
N ILE A 601 -0.10 3.30 -23.75
CA ILE A 601 -0.87 2.06 -23.75
C ILE A 601 -1.54 1.86 -22.39
N MET A 602 -0.79 2.05 -21.31
CA MET A 602 -1.33 1.97 -19.93
C MET A 602 -2.44 3.00 -19.68
N ALA A 603 -2.28 4.22 -20.17
CA ALA A 603 -3.31 5.24 -20.05
C ALA A 603 -4.63 4.80 -20.72
N ARG A 604 -4.57 4.19 -21.92
CA ARG A 604 -5.76 3.62 -22.59
C ARG A 604 -6.39 2.49 -21.78
N LEU A 605 -5.60 1.58 -21.23
CA LEU A 605 -6.10 0.46 -20.43
C LEU A 605 -6.72 0.94 -19.11
N LEU A 606 -6.09 1.87 -18.40
CA LEU A 606 -6.61 2.45 -17.16
C LEU A 606 -7.90 3.23 -17.41
N HIS A 607 -7.96 4.00 -18.48
CA HIS A 607 -9.17 4.72 -18.87
C HIS A 607 -10.31 3.75 -19.22
N ALA A 608 -10.04 2.74 -20.04
CA ALA A 608 -11.03 1.72 -20.38
C ALA A 608 -11.49 0.97 -19.13
N ARG A 609 -10.60 0.66 -18.19
CA ARG A 609 -10.93 0.07 -16.90
C ARG A 609 -11.90 0.94 -16.11
N ALA A 610 -11.62 2.24 -16.02
CA ALA A 610 -12.47 3.18 -15.29
C ALA A 610 -13.89 3.28 -15.87
N VAL A 611 -14.01 3.25 -17.20
CA VAL A 611 -15.30 3.40 -17.89
C VAL A 611 -16.09 2.10 -17.94
N SER A 612 -15.44 0.95 -18.13
CA SER A 612 -16.13 -0.34 -18.30
C SER A 612 -16.69 -0.94 -17.00
N GLY A 613 -16.19 -0.48 -15.84
CA GLY A 613 -16.57 -1.06 -14.56
C GLY A 613 -15.97 -2.46 -14.30
N VAL A 614 -14.86 -2.83 -14.95
CA VAL A 614 -14.20 -4.13 -14.73
C VAL A 614 -13.76 -4.31 -13.28
N ALA A 615 -13.50 -3.23 -12.54
CA ALA A 615 -13.19 -3.29 -11.12
C ALA A 615 -14.27 -4.02 -10.30
N ARG A 616 -15.55 -3.84 -10.66
CA ARG A 616 -16.74 -4.52 -10.08
C ARG A 616 -17.09 -5.81 -10.80
N GLY A 617 -16.33 -6.17 -11.81
CA GLY A 617 -16.61 -7.31 -12.65
C GLY A 617 -16.51 -8.64 -11.88
N ARG A 618 -17.31 -9.62 -12.29
CA ARG A 618 -17.26 -10.98 -11.75
C ARG A 618 -16.43 -11.87 -12.68
N LEU A 619 -15.35 -12.43 -12.16
CA LEU A 619 -14.53 -13.40 -12.88
C LEU A 619 -15.37 -14.69 -13.14
N LEU A 620 -15.63 -15.00 -14.40
CA LEU A 620 -16.44 -16.15 -14.79
C LEU A 620 -15.58 -17.38 -15.13
N ARG A 621 -14.44 -17.16 -15.77
CA ARG A 621 -13.68 -18.26 -16.37
C ARG A 621 -12.20 -17.94 -16.47
N VAL A 622 -11.39 -18.98 -16.25
CA VAL A 622 -9.96 -19.01 -16.48
C VAL A 622 -9.68 -20.06 -17.55
N VAL A 623 -9.18 -19.65 -18.71
CA VAL A 623 -8.91 -20.49 -19.88
C VAL A 623 -7.42 -20.64 -20.03
N SER A 624 -6.90 -21.87 -19.95
CA SER A 624 -5.51 -22.18 -20.28
C SER A 624 -5.43 -22.67 -21.73
N GLY A 625 -4.38 -22.27 -22.42
CA GLY A 625 -4.08 -22.68 -23.79
C GLY A 625 -2.72 -23.36 -23.92
N PRO A 626 -2.07 -23.25 -25.07
CA PRO A 626 -0.69 -23.71 -25.26
C PRO A 626 0.25 -23.17 -24.20
N ALA A 627 1.43 -23.78 -24.02
CA ALA A 627 2.39 -23.40 -22.97
C ALA A 627 2.56 -21.89 -22.88
N GLY A 628 2.41 -21.35 -21.68
CA GLY A 628 2.54 -19.92 -21.39
C GLY A 628 1.29 -19.07 -21.66
N THR A 629 0.23 -19.60 -22.30
CA THR A 629 -0.97 -18.79 -22.58
C THR A 629 -2.08 -18.98 -21.55
N LEU A 630 -2.74 -17.88 -21.22
CA LEU A 630 -3.82 -17.82 -20.25
C LEU A 630 -4.80 -16.70 -20.60
N ALA A 631 -6.10 -16.94 -20.43
CA ALA A 631 -7.09 -15.88 -20.53
C ALA A 631 -8.06 -15.92 -19.36
N THR A 632 -8.57 -14.75 -19.01
CA THR A 632 -9.68 -14.56 -18.06
C THR A 632 -10.87 -13.92 -18.75
N VAL A 633 -12.06 -14.34 -18.36
CA VAL A 633 -13.33 -13.78 -18.83
C VAL A 633 -14.05 -13.22 -17.61
N THR A 634 -14.24 -11.92 -17.58
CA THR A 634 -14.91 -11.19 -16.51
C THR A 634 -16.23 -10.64 -17.02
N ARG A 635 -17.34 -10.93 -16.35
CA ARG A 635 -18.64 -10.31 -16.63
C ARG A 635 -18.70 -8.94 -15.99
N LEU A 636 -19.03 -7.94 -16.76
CA LEU A 636 -19.19 -6.56 -16.32
C LEU A 636 -20.61 -6.30 -15.77
N PRO A 637 -20.81 -5.19 -15.02
CA PRO A 637 -22.12 -4.86 -14.47
C PRO A 637 -23.24 -4.67 -15.51
N ASP A 638 -22.89 -4.23 -16.73
CA ASP A 638 -23.83 -4.06 -17.84
C ASP A 638 -24.12 -5.38 -18.61
N GLY A 639 -23.57 -6.50 -18.16
CA GLY A 639 -23.74 -7.81 -18.79
C GLY A 639 -22.76 -8.12 -19.94
N SER A 640 -21.97 -7.16 -20.41
CA SER A 640 -20.86 -7.37 -21.35
C SER A 640 -19.71 -8.15 -20.70
N CYS A 641 -18.72 -8.53 -21.47
CA CYS A 641 -17.55 -9.26 -20.97
C CYS A 641 -16.25 -8.53 -21.27
N TRP A 642 -15.39 -8.43 -20.24
CA TRP A 642 -13.99 -8.08 -20.41
C TRP A 642 -13.17 -9.36 -20.55
N VAL A 643 -12.40 -9.47 -21.61
CA VAL A 643 -11.51 -10.59 -21.88
C VAL A 643 -10.08 -10.10 -21.80
N LEU A 644 -9.30 -10.69 -20.91
CA LEU A 644 -7.86 -10.51 -20.84
C LEU A 644 -7.19 -11.80 -21.32
N ALA A 645 -6.43 -11.72 -22.41
CA ALA A 645 -5.63 -12.81 -22.95
C ALA A 645 -4.15 -12.48 -22.84
N ALA A 646 -3.35 -13.36 -22.27
CA ALA A 646 -1.93 -13.18 -22.02
C ALA A 646 -1.12 -14.39 -22.51
N ASN A 647 0.06 -14.11 -23.03
CA ASN A 647 1.07 -15.11 -23.39
C ASN A 647 2.35 -14.80 -22.63
N PHE A 648 2.69 -15.61 -21.64
CA PHE A 648 3.91 -15.51 -20.85
C PHE A 648 5.11 -16.22 -21.51
N GLY A 649 4.86 -17.07 -22.52
CA GLY A 649 5.90 -17.76 -23.30
C GLY A 649 6.64 -16.83 -24.25
N SER A 650 7.73 -17.31 -24.85
CA SER A 650 8.57 -16.57 -25.80
C SER A 650 7.99 -16.56 -27.23
N ASP A 651 7.25 -17.60 -27.59
CA ASP A 651 6.78 -17.81 -28.95
C ASP A 651 5.34 -17.31 -29.12
N SER A 652 4.98 -16.96 -30.37
CA SER A 652 3.61 -16.61 -30.69
C SER A 652 2.69 -17.83 -30.54
N ALA A 653 1.53 -17.62 -29.93
CA ALA A 653 0.56 -18.68 -29.67
C ALA A 653 -0.87 -18.23 -29.91
N THR A 654 -1.73 -19.17 -30.37
CA THR A 654 -3.14 -18.92 -30.60
C THR A 654 -3.98 -19.53 -29.48
N LEU A 655 -4.87 -18.72 -28.89
CA LEU A 655 -5.76 -19.13 -27.82
C LEU A 655 -7.22 -18.99 -28.24
N ARG A 656 -8.03 -20.04 -28.04
CA ARG A 656 -9.48 -20.01 -28.24
C ARG A 656 -10.17 -19.83 -26.87
N ILE A 657 -10.94 -18.77 -26.71
CA ILE A 657 -11.58 -18.34 -25.49
C ILE A 657 -13.11 -18.49 -25.63
N PRO A 658 -13.75 -19.47 -24.98
CA PRO A 658 -15.20 -19.61 -24.99
C PRO A 658 -15.85 -18.43 -24.26
N LEU A 659 -16.84 -17.79 -24.86
CA LEU A 659 -17.53 -16.64 -24.32
C LEU A 659 -19.03 -16.92 -24.10
N PRO A 660 -19.63 -16.38 -23.01
CA PRO A 660 -21.06 -16.52 -22.76
C PRO A 660 -21.89 -15.51 -23.58
N VAL A 661 -21.25 -14.61 -24.30
CA VAL A 661 -21.86 -13.54 -25.09
C VAL A 661 -21.41 -13.63 -26.57
N SER A 662 -22.25 -13.13 -27.47
CA SER A 662 -21.93 -12.98 -28.89
C SER A 662 -22.00 -11.49 -29.24
N GLY A 663 -21.30 -11.07 -30.29
CA GLY A 663 -21.28 -9.69 -30.74
C GLY A 663 -19.93 -9.28 -31.31
N ALA A 664 -19.57 -8.02 -31.14
CA ALA A 664 -18.24 -7.51 -31.47
C ALA A 664 -17.30 -7.58 -30.28
N ALA A 665 -16.09 -8.05 -30.48
CA ALA A 665 -14.97 -7.90 -29.51
C ALA A 665 -14.12 -6.73 -29.98
N GLN A 666 -14.11 -5.67 -29.21
CA GLN A 666 -13.29 -4.49 -29.45
C GLN A 666 -11.96 -4.64 -28.71
N ASP A 667 -10.84 -4.65 -29.43
CA ASP A 667 -9.50 -4.54 -28.83
C ASP A 667 -9.31 -3.13 -28.25
N ILE A 668 -9.02 -3.05 -26.96
CA ILE A 668 -8.95 -1.76 -26.24
C ILE A 668 -7.73 -0.94 -26.66
N VAL A 669 -6.61 -1.61 -26.97
CA VAL A 669 -5.36 -0.94 -27.33
C VAL A 669 -5.30 -0.59 -28.80
N GLU A 670 -5.58 -1.56 -29.67
CA GLU A 670 -5.49 -1.38 -31.12
C GLU A 670 -6.77 -0.79 -31.73
N GLN A 671 -7.86 -0.70 -30.96
CA GLN A 671 -9.17 -0.17 -31.42
C GLN A 671 -9.76 -0.94 -32.59
N THR A 672 -9.33 -2.18 -32.84
CA THR A 672 -9.85 -3.06 -33.87
C THR A 672 -11.03 -3.87 -33.34
N SER A 673 -11.93 -4.29 -34.21
CA SER A 673 -13.11 -5.04 -33.85
C SER A 673 -13.14 -6.41 -34.57
N LEU A 674 -13.44 -7.45 -33.79
CA LEU A 674 -13.57 -8.83 -34.28
C LEU A 674 -14.99 -9.33 -34.02
N ALA A 675 -15.59 -10.04 -34.99
CA ALA A 675 -16.89 -10.66 -34.80
C ALA A 675 -16.77 -11.93 -33.93
N VAL A 676 -17.62 -12.06 -32.92
CA VAL A 676 -17.61 -13.18 -31.96
C VAL A 676 -18.93 -13.93 -32.01
N ARG A 677 -18.84 -15.24 -32.19
CA ARG A 677 -19.98 -16.18 -32.13
C ARG A 677 -19.64 -17.33 -31.18
N GLY A 678 -19.96 -17.15 -29.86
CA GLY A 678 -19.72 -18.18 -28.84
C GLY A 678 -18.26 -18.39 -28.43
N GLY A 679 -17.31 -17.66 -29.00
CA GLY A 679 -15.90 -17.71 -28.65
C GLY A 679 -15.06 -16.72 -29.41
N LEU A 680 -13.95 -16.31 -28.83
CA LEU A 680 -12.94 -15.43 -29.41
C LEU A 680 -11.64 -16.22 -29.62
N THR A 681 -11.09 -16.13 -30.84
CA THR A 681 -9.77 -16.70 -31.15
C THR A 681 -8.77 -15.55 -31.28
N VAL A 682 -7.71 -15.60 -30.53
CA VAL A 682 -6.68 -14.55 -30.46
C VAL A 682 -5.31 -15.16 -30.68
N THR A 683 -4.52 -14.55 -31.55
CA THR A 683 -3.08 -14.83 -31.66
C THR A 683 -2.32 -13.78 -30.88
N LEU A 684 -1.48 -14.23 -29.97
CA LEU A 684 -0.67 -13.42 -29.07
C LEU A 684 0.81 -13.60 -29.40
N ASN A 685 1.54 -12.53 -29.53
CA ASN A 685 3.01 -12.57 -29.57
C ASN A 685 3.56 -13.14 -28.26
N GLY A 686 4.82 -13.55 -28.25
CA GLY A 686 5.51 -13.90 -27.00
C GLY A 686 5.52 -12.73 -26.04
N ARG A 687 5.35 -13.00 -24.76
CA ARG A 687 5.37 -12.03 -23.65
C ARG A 687 4.45 -10.82 -23.87
N SER A 688 3.23 -11.06 -24.33
CA SER A 688 2.26 -10.01 -24.63
C SER A 688 0.89 -10.26 -24.01
N ALA A 689 0.09 -9.20 -23.87
CA ALA A 689 -1.29 -9.26 -23.44
C ALA A 689 -2.21 -8.44 -24.35
N ARG A 690 -3.46 -8.91 -24.48
CA ARG A 690 -4.53 -8.22 -25.21
C ARG A 690 -5.78 -8.14 -24.36
N HIS A 691 -6.51 -7.04 -24.52
CA HIS A 691 -7.75 -6.78 -23.80
C HIS A 691 -8.88 -6.52 -24.77
N TYR A 692 -9.99 -7.22 -24.57
CA TYR A 692 -11.18 -7.07 -25.41
C TYR A 692 -12.40 -6.76 -24.57
N LEU A 693 -13.20 -5.83 -25.05
CA LEU A 693 -14.55 -5.61 -24.56
C LEU A 693 -15.52 -6.27 -25.54
N VAL A 694 -16.36 -7.19 -25.04
CA VAL A 694 -17.23 -8.04 -25.89
C VAL A 694 -18.68 -7.88 -25.48
N GLY A 695 -19.55 -7.62 -26.46
CA GLY A 695 -20.97 -7.51 -26.22
C GLY A 695 -21.39 -6.17 -25.60
N ALA A 696 -20.55 -5.15 -25.67
CA ALA A 696 -20.94 -3.80 -25.28
C ALA A 696 -22.11 -3.33 -26.15
N ALA A 697 -23.16 -2.77 -25.52
CA ALA A 697 -24.22 -2.09 -26.25
C ALA A 697 -23.56 -1.01 -27.14
N ALA A 698 -24.02 -0.90 -28.37
CA ALA A 698 -23.53 0.16 -29.27
C ALA A 698 -23.63 1.50 -28.54
N SER A 699 -22.51 2.23 -28.43
CA SER A 699 -22.49 3.57 -27.87
C SER A 699 -23.64 4.36 -28.48
N PRO A 700 -24.44 5.10 -27.67
CA PRO A 700 -25.44 5.98 -28.25
C PRO A 700 -24.72 6.90 -29.22
N LYS A 701 -25.20 6.95 -30.48
CA LYS A 701 -24.73 7.92 -31.45
C LYS A 701 -24.83 9.28 -30.80
N GLU A 702 -23.74 10.02 -30.76
CA GLU A 702 -23.79 11.45 -30.46
C GLU A 702 -24.90 12.06 -31.33
N PRO A 703 -25.84 12.85 -30.76
CA PRO A 703 -26.77 13.59 -31.56
C PRO A 703 -25.99 14.59 -32.42
N SER A 704 -26.13 14.44 -33.71
CA SER A 704 -25.59 15.31 -34.77
C SER A 704 -25.94 16.79 -34.55
#